data_9018c16b18eff6c87db05552df44c4d9
#
_entry.id   9018c16b18eff6c87db05552df44c4d9
#
_cell.length_a   1.000
_cell.length_b   1.000
_cell.length_c   1.000
_cell.angle_alpha   90.00
_cell.angle_beta   90.00
_cell.angle_gamma   90.00
#
_symmetry.space_group_name_H-M   'P 1'
#
loop_
_entity.id
_entity.type
_entity.pdbx_description
1 polymer ?
#
loop_
_entity_poly.entity_id
_entity_poly.type
_entity_poly.pdbx_seq_one_letter_code
_entity_poly.pdbx_strand_id
1 'polypeptide(L)'
;MLGTIEEIIDNSVTIKLSININEQPNLVNYHVIFEDDTNKKVVGEIANVNQTTMVTTIVGEITNGRFISGGGTKPSFKSSIRLIKSEELELLFGKQELTKGYTNFGTSNIYEGYKINVNINDFFNTHFSILGNSGSGKSSCVASILQKLFRGNYPPTNSAFFFFDAYGEYTNAFKELHISNPLIIYKSYTTNVVDPNTEILRIPVWLLDVDDLALLLDASTPSQLPIIEKTLKLVPILTGTSEHVAQRKNDIIARALQDIMLSGAESVKIRDQVIGVLTRFNTTTLNLQSQIVQPGYVRTLKQCLFVDKTGKMQEMELVVEFIRGYIIDDEIEVPEEELNYFYTLQDLEEAMEFALVSEGVLKSDKVYETANIMNVRLHSLATGENRYYFTYPTYVTRDQYIETLLWDDRTNARAQIINFNINYVDDRIAKVITKIISRMLFNKQSILKPRGSEAFHIVIEEAHRYVRHDSDIDLLGYNIFERISKEGRKYGMFLGLITQRPSELSDTCVSQCANFVILRTIHPIDLKYIKEMIPNVSTEIMLQMKNLKPGNCIAFGSAFKVPTGMYFDLPNPQPLSDNVNLNDVWYKDNTPKNLAQDVNTVMQQNAYQQGTYIKQTQDVNQIMQQQAQSVPQGTYIQQPIQ
;
A
#
# COMPACT_ATOMS: atom_id res chain seq x y z
N MET A 1 -37.16 22.21 33.89
CA MET A 1 -35.94 23.01 34.05
C MET A 1 -35.01 22.19 34.94
N LEU A 2 -33.77 21.90 34.51
CA LEU A 2 -32.85 21.06 35.29
C LEU A 2 -32.24 21.80 36.48
N GLY A 3 -32.04 23.11 36.36
CA GLY A 3 -31.41 23.92 37.37
C GLY A 3 -31.08 25.33 36.91
N THR A 4 -30.15 25.99 37.59
CA THR A 4 -29.64 27.34 37.29
C THR A 4 -28.14 27.28 37.18
N ILE A 5 -27.57 28.13 36.31
CA ILE A 5 -26.12 28.25 36.17
C ILE A 5 -25.52 28.89 37.42
N GLU A 6 -24.55 28.22 38.03
CA GLU A 6 -23.85 28.71 39.21
C GLU A 6 -22.49 29.32 38.81
N GLU A 7 -21.79 28.68 37.85
CA GLU A 7 -20.45 29.09 37.43
C GLU A 7 -20.20 28.74 35.97
N ILE A 8 -19.39 29.54 35.30
CA ILE A 8 -18.88 29.27 33.94
C ILE A 8 -17.35 29.50 33.96
N ILE A 9 -16.58 28.43 33.75
CA ILE A 9 -15.12 28.49 33.63
C ILE A 9 -14.72 27.85 32.30
N ASP A 10 -14.04 28.60 31.46
CA ASP A 10 -13.66 28.16 30.10
C ASP A 10 -14.84 27.57 29.32
N ASN A 11 -14.80 26.28 29.02
CA ASN A 11 -15.90 25.55 28.36
C ASN A 11 -16.76 24.74 29.34
N SER A 12 -16.51 24.87 30.62
CA SER A 12 -17.25 24.14 31.67
C SER A 12 -18.33 25.04 32.28
N VAL A 13 -19.52 24.50 32.44
CA VAL A 13 -20.66 25.16 33.09
C VAL A 13 -21.12 24.32 34.27
N THR A 14 -21.05 24.89 35.46
CA THR A 14 -21.61 24.28 36.68
C THR A 14 -23.04 24.71 36.87
N ILE A 15 -23.93 23.73 36.99
CA ILE A 15 -25.37 23.92 37.15
C ILE A 15 -25.76 23.46 38.54
N LYS A 16 -26.43 24.33 39.31
CA LYS A 16 -27.06 23.96 40.55
C LYS A 16 -28.42 23.31 40.24
N LEU A 17 -28.58 22.04 40.62
CA LEU A 17 -29.76 21.25 40.30
C LEU A 17 -31.01 21.74 41.04
N SER A 18 -32.13 21.79 40.34
CA SER A 18 -33.45 22.03 40.89
C SER A 18 -34.35 20.78 40.89
N ILE A 19 -33.80 19.66 40.45
CA ILE A 19 -34.48 18.35 40.38
C ILE A 19 -33.87 17.37 41.38
N ASN A 20 -34.64 16.36 41.80
CA ASN A 20 -34.09 15.24 42.58
C ASN A 20 -33.39 14.25 41.64
N ILE A 21 -32.06 14.24 41.67
CA ILE A 21 -31.25 13.40 40.77
C ILE A 21 -31.45 11.89 41.03
N ASN A 22 -31.85 11.50 42.24
CA ASN A 22 -32.10 10.09 42.59
C ASN A 22 -33.30 9.50 41.83
N GLU A 23 -34.19 10.34 41.33
CA GLU A 23 -35.35 9.94 40.52
C GLU A 23 -35.05 9.95 39.00
N GLN A 24 -33.87 10.32 38.63
CA GLN A 24 -33.45 10.39 37.23
C GLN A 24 -32.51 9.20 36.88
N PRO A 25 -32.51 8.74 35.61
CA PRO A 25 -31.49 7.82 35.15
C PRO A 25 -30.10 8.49 35.22
N ASN A 26 -29.03 7.69 35.05
CA ASN A 26 -27.69 8.27 34.95
C ASN A 26 -27.61 9.21 33.75
N LEU A 27 -27.43 10.50 34.02
CA LEU A 27 -27.39 11.56 32.99
C LEU A 27 -25.99 11.87 32.47
N VAL A 28 -24.95 11.22 32.98
CA VAL A 28 -23.57 11.45 32.50
C VAL A 28 -23.46 11.10 30.99
N ASN A 29 -22.83 11.95 30.23
CA ASN A 29 -22.69 11.94 28.77
C ASN A 29 -23.96 12.33 27.98
N TYR A 30 -25.12 12.57 28.66
CA TYR A 30 -26.26 13.16 27.96
C TYR A 30 -26.00 14.62 27.61
N HIS A 31 -26.74 15.14 26.63
CA HIS A 31 -26.61 16.53 26.20
C HIS A 31 -27.72 17.40 26.82
N VAL A 32 -27.34 18.62 27.16
CA VAL A 32 -28.24 19.67 27.65
C VAL A 32 -28.24 20.85 26.70
N ILE A 33 -29.39 21.53 26.66
CA ILE A 33 -29.59 22.77 25.93
C ILE A 33 -29.73 23.91 26.91
N PHE A 34 -28.87 24.91 26.75
CA PHE A 34 -28.99 26.22 27.37
C PHE A 34 -29.71 27.15 26.38
N GLU A 35 -30.92 27.54 26.69
CA GLU A 35 -31.77 28.32 25.80
C GLU A 35 -32.04 29.69 26.42
N ASP A 36 -31.75 30.77 25.68
CA ASP A 36 -32.02 32.11 26.07
C ASP A 36 -32.95 32.82 25.07
N ASP A 37 -33.29 34.08 25.35
CA ASP A 37 -34.23 34.86 24.54
C ASP A 37 -33.67 35.24 23.12
N THR A 38 -32.44 34.85 22.78
CA THR A 38 -31.76 35.24 21.54
C THR A 38 -31.91 34.22 20.41
N ASN A 39 -32.75 33.21 20.54
CA ASN A 39 -32.86 32.09 19.58
C ASN A 39 -31.59 31.26 19.38
N LYS A 40 -30.54 31.52 20.14
CA LYS A 40 -29.35 30.68 20.19
C LYS A 40 -29.50 29.65 21.29
N LYS A 41 -29.16 28.41 20.95
CA LYS A 41 -29.19 27.29 21.89
C LYS A 41 -27.76 26.79 22.02
N VAL A 42 -27.15 26.98 23.20
CA VAL A 42 -25.83 26.41 23.49
C VAL A 42 -26.02 24.97 23.93
N VAL A 43 -25.23 24.07 23.41
CA VAL A 43 -25.26 22.64 23.69
C VAL A 43 -24.10 22.27 24.58
N GLY A 44 -24.40 21.63 25.71
CA GLY A 44 -23.39 21.08 26.62
C GLY A 44 -23.55 19.57 26.77
N GLU A 45 -22.45 18.87 26.97
CA GLU A 45 -22.41 17.46 27.36
C GLU A 45 -22.18 17.35 28.88
N ILE A 46 -22.95 16.52 29.56
CA ILE A 46 -22.85 16.33 30.98
C ILE A 46 -21.62 15.51 31.33
N ALA A 47 -20.61 16.14 31.91
CA ALA A 47 -19.35 15.51 32.30
C ALA A 47 -19.42 14.82 33.66
N ASN A 48 -20.15 15.44 34.63
CA ASN A 48 -20.26 14.94 35.99
C ASN A 48 -21.59 15.38 36.63
N VAL A 49 -22.09 14.55 37.52
CA VAL A 49 -23.34 14.85 38.29
C VAL A 49 -23.14 14.37 39.72
N ASN A 50 -23.50 15.23 40.67
CA ASN A 50 -23.66 14.84 42.07
C ASN A 50 -25.08 15.21 42.58
N GLN A 51 -25.34 15.09 43.88
CA GLN A 51 -26.68 15.31 44.44
C GLN A 51 -27.19 16.75 44.25
N THR A 52 -26.31 17.73 44.13
CA THR A 52 -26.67 19.16 44.15
C THR A 52 -26.23 19.90 42.89
N THR A 53 -25.23 19.40 42.20
CA THR A 53 -24.63 20.08 41.05
C THR A 53 -24.40 19.12 39.87
N MET A 54 -24.40 19.71 38.67
CA MET A 54 -24.09 19.05 37.42
C MET A 54 -23.05 19.91 36.69
N VAL A 55 -22.00 19.28 36.22
CA VAL A 55 -20.94 19.94 35.40
C VAL A 55 -21.14 19.52 33.96
N THR A 56 -21.20 20.50 33.06
CA THR A 56 -21.35 20.26 31.61
C THR A 56 -20.22 20.92 30.87
N THR A 57 -19.75 20.27 29.79
CA THR A 57 -18.79 20.84 28.87
C THR A 57 -19.50 21.34 27.61
N ILE A 58 -19.28 22.57 27.20
CA ILE A 58 -19.88 23.13 25.98
C ILE A 58 -19.28 22.42 24.76
N VAL A 59 -20.14 21.88 23.90
CA VAL A 59 -19.75 21.15 22.67
C VAL A 59 -20.11 21.93 21.39
N GLY A 60 -21.00 22.91 21.47
CA GLY A 60 -21.39 23.74 20.33
C GLY A 60 -22.65 24.56 20.55
N GLU A 61 -23.21 25.04 19.46
CA GLU A 61 -24.46 25.81 19.46
C GLU A 61 -25.39 25.37 18.31
N ILE A 62 -26.69 25.54 18.52
CA ILE A 62 -27.70 25.37 17.47
C ILE A 62 -28.23 26.76 17.09
N THR A 63 -27.97 27.16 15.83
CA THR A 63 -28.37 28.43 15.25
C THR A 63 -29.01 28.18 13.88
N ASN A 64 -30.21 28.75 13.64
CA ASN A 64 -30.96 28.59 12.38
C ASN A 64 -31.16 27.11 11.96
N GLY A 65 -31.44 26.24 12.92
CA GLY A 65 -31.67 24.80 12.68
C GLY A 65 -30.44 24.01 12.29
N ARG A 66 -29.23 24.53 12.53
CA ARG A 66 -27.96 23.86 12.27
C ARG A 66 -27.13 23.83 13.55
N PHE A 67 -26.51 22.70 13.80
CA PHE A 67 -25.52 22.59 14.88
C PHE A 67 -24.13 23.00 14.35
N ILE A 68 -23.48 23.87 15.12
CA ILE A 68 -22.11 24.35 14.90
C ILE A 68 -21.27 23.88 16.08
N SER A 69 -20.27 23.03 15.79
CA SER A 69 -19.35 22.50 16.81
C SER A 69 -18.39 23.59 17.30
N GLY A 70 -18.05 23.56 18.57
CA GLY A 70 -17.07 24.43 19.22
C GLY A 70 -17.63 25.23 20.40
N GLY A 71 -16.74 25.70 21.28
CA GLY A 71 -17.10 26.38 22.54
C GLY A 71 -17.07 27.92 22.47
N GLY A 72 -17.26 28.52 21.28
CA GLY A 72 -17.15 29.98 21.10
C GLY A 72 -18.25 30.78 21.82
N THR A 73 -19.46 30.25 21.85
CA THR A 73 -20.60 30.90 22.52
C THR A 73 -20.81 30.35 23.91
N LYS A 74 -20.95 31.21 24.90
CA LYS A 74 -21.26 30.86 26.30
C LYS A 74 -22.72 31.10 26.58
N PRO A 75 -23.38 30.26 27.42
CA PRO A 75 -24.75 30.49 27.85
C PRO A 75 -24.81 31.71 28.77
N SER A 76 -25.95 32.41 28.78
CA SER A 76 -26.27 33.43 29.78
C SER A 76 -26.64 32.77 31.11
N PHE A 77 -26.30 33.40 32.25
CA PHE A 77 -26.74 32.92 33.57
C PHE A 77 -28.27 32.87 33.71
N LYS A 78 -29.01 33.52 32.81
CA LYS A 78 -30.48 33.50 32.76
C LYS A 78 -31.04 32.41 31.86
N SER A 79 -30.17 31.63 31.16
CA SER A 79 -30.61 30.58 30.23
C SER A 79 -31.42 29.52 30.96
N SER A 80 -32.50 29.06 30.33
CA SER A 80 -33.22 27.88 30.75
C SER A 80 -32.42 26.62 30.37
N ILE A 81 -32.42 25.62 31.24
CA ILE A 81 -31.64 24.40 31.09
C ILE A 81 -32.56 23.20 31.00
N ARG A 82 -32.41 22.43 29.92
CA ARG A 82 -33.19 21.20 29.69
C ARG A 82 -32.35 20.14 28.98
N LEU A 83 -32.78 18.89 29.04
CA LEU A 83 -32.21 17.84 28.19
C LEU A 83 -32.53 18.12 26.71
N ILE A 84 -31.64 17.68 25.86
CA ILE A 84 -31.80 17.74 24.41
C ILE A 84 -32.99 16.91 23.95
N LYS A 85 -33.74 17.40 22.95
CA LYS A 85 -34.88 16.69 22.35
C LYS A 85 -34.43 15.80 21.19
N SER A 86 -35.24 14.80 20.82
CA SER A 86 -34.95 13.88 19.71
C SER A 86 -34.70 14.59 18.38
N GLU A 87 -35.45 15.65 18.07
CA GLU A 87 -35.27 16.47 16.86
C GLU A 87 -33.94 17.22 16.86
N GLU A 88 -33.44 17.63 18.03
CA GLU A 88 -32.14 18.29 18.19
C GLU A 88 -30.99 17.27 18.15
N LEU A 89 -31.21 16.01 18.59
CA LEU A 89 -30.24 14.92 18.44
C LEU A 89 -29.92 14.64 16.97
N GLU A 90 -30.91 14.77 16.07
CA GLU A 90 -30.67 14.61 14.64
C GLU A 90 -29.69 15.64 14.08
N LEU A 91 -29.62 16.81 14.70
CA LEU A 91 -28.65 17.83 14.32
C LEU A 91 -27.21 17.47 14.71
N LEU A 92 -27.03 16.67 15.75
CA LEU A 92 -25.74 16.21 16.26
C LEU A 92 -25.29 14.88 15.61
N PHE A 93 -26.18 13.89 15.58
CA PHE A 93 -25.85 12.50 15.26
C PHE A 93 -26.40 12.01 13.91
N GLY A 94 -27.06 12.89 13.15
CA GLY A 94 -27.67 12.57 11.87
C GLY A 94 -29.11 12.08 11.98
N LYS A 95 -29.83 12.11 10.87
CA LYS A 95 -31.24 11.69 10.79
C LYS A 95 -31.35 10.17 10.99
N GLN A 96 -32.47 9.75 11.59
CA GLN A 96 -32.73 8.32 11.82
C GLN A 96 -33.07 7.56 10.51
N GLU A 97 -33.64 8.23 9.53
CA GLU A 97 -33.93 7.66 8.23
C GLU A 97 -32.67 7.67 7.34
N LEU A 98 -32.33 6.51 6.79
CA LEU A 98 -31.22 6.37 5.84
C LEU A 98 -31.63 6.86 4.46
N THR A 99 -31.00 7.94 4.00
CA THR A 99 -31.14 8.50 2.66
C THR A 99 -29.88 8.26 1.82
N LYS A 100 -29.98 8.48 0.52
CA LYS A 100 -28.81 8.41 -0.38
C LYS A 100 -27.67 9.31 0.14
N GLY A 101 -26.46 8.76 0.20
CA GLY A 101 -25.29 9.45 0.72
C GLY A 101 -25.04 9.27 2.23
N TYR A 102 -25.85 8.47 2.90
CA TYR A 102 -25.65 8.13 4.31
C TYR A 102 -25.55 6.62 4.52
N THR A 103 -24.76 6.22 5.49
CA THR A 103 -24.66 4.82 5.94
C THR A 103 -24.64 4.75 7.46
N ASN A 104 -25.15 3.65 8.02
CA ASN A 104 -25.16 3.43 9.45
C ASN A 104 -23.81 2.92 9.95
N PHE A 105 -23.18 3.61 10.89
CA PHE A 105 -21.94 3.16 11.52
C PHE A 105 -22.20 2.29 12.75
N GLY A 106 -23.24 2.60 13.53
CA GLY A 106 -23.54 1.89 14.75
C GLY A 106 -24.77 2.44 15.45
N THR A 107 -24.90 2.10 16.73
CA THR A 107 -25.96 2.57 17.62
C THR A 107 -25.32 3.31 18.79
N SER A 108 -25.92 4.42 19.23
CA SER A 108 -25.42 5.22 20.33
C SER A 108 -25.30 4.41 21.61
N ASN A 109 -24.22 4.62 22.36
CA ASN A 109 -24.03 4.05 23.71
C ASN A 109 -24.84 4.79 24.78
N ILE A 110 -25.33 6.00 24.46
CA ILE A 110 -25.96 6.93 25.40
C ILE A 110 -27.45 6.96 25.19
N TYR A 111 -27.89 7.10 23.94
CA TYR A 111 -29.28 7.19 23.54
C TYR A 111 -29.77 5.84 23.04
N GLU A 112 -30.56 5.14 23.84
CA GLU A 112 -31.02 3.78 23.54
C GLU A 112 -31.69 3.69 22.17
N GLY A 113 -31.24 2.73 21.36
CA GLY A 113 -31.77 2.49 20.02
C GLY A 113 -31.44 3.55 18.97
N TYR A 114 -30.79 4.67 19.34
CA TYR A 114 -30.49 5.74 18.40
C TYR A 114 -29.38 5.36 17.44
N LYS A 115 -29.69 5.35 16.14
CA LYS A 115 -28.72 4.99 15.07
C LYS A 115 -27.81 6.17 14.76
N ILE A 116 -26.52 5.87 14.61
CA ILE A 116 -25.51 6.85 14.18
C ILE A 116 -25.34 6.71 12.67
N ASN A 117 -26.00 7.60 11.93
CA ASN A 117 -25.99 7.62 10.47
C ASN A 117 -25.04 8.71 9.99
N VAL A 118 -23.99 8.28 9.29
CA VAL A 118 -22.86 9.13 8.89
C VAL A 118 -22.97 9.47 7.41
N ASN A 119 -22.70 10.72 7.05
CA ASN A 119 -22.60 11.14 5.65
C ASN A 119 -21.36 10.51 5.02
N ILE A 120 -21.57 9.79 3.91
CA ILE A 120 -20.52 9.08 3.18
C ILE A 120 -19.45 10.05 2.69
N ASN A 121 -19.85 11.23 2.19
CA ASN A 121 -18.90 12.23 1.69
C ASN A 121 -18.06 12.83 2.82
N ASP A 122 -18.63 13.08 4.00
CA ASP A 122 -17.89 13.67 5.12
C ASP A 122 -16.87 12.68 5.72
N PHE A 123 -17.13 11.36 5.59
CA PHE A 123 -16.22 10.33 6.11
C PHE A 123 -15.22 9.84 5.06
N PHE A 124 -15.68 9.42 3.88
CA PHE A 124 -14.84 8.77 2.88
C PHE A 124 -14.15 9.73 1.90
N ASN A 125 -14.60 10.98 1.75
CA ASN A 125 -13.89 12.01 0.97
C ASN A 125 -12.74 12.67 1.76
N THR A 126 -12.24 11.96 2.77
CA THR A 126 -11.12 12.36 3.62
C THR A 126 -10.29 11.14 3.99
N HIS A 127 -9.08 11.35 4.50
CA HIS A 127 -8.33 10.27 5.14
C HIS A 127 -8.95 9.97 6.50
N PHE A 128 -8.99 8.70 6.86
CA PHE A 128 -9.53 8.25 8.15
C PHE A 128 -8.63 7.25 8.84
N SER A 129 -8.78 7.13 10.15
CA SER A 129 -8.02 6.17 10.94
C SER A 129 -8.93 5.40 11.91
N ILE A 130 -8.70 4.09 12.03
CA ILE A 130 -9.39 3.20 12.97
C ILE A 130 -8.35 2.63 13.92
N LEU A 131 -8.42 3.06 15.18
CA LEU A 131 -7.40 2.82 16.19
C LEU A 131 -7.95 1.91 17.30
N GLY A 132 -7.12 1.06 17.88
CA GLY A 132 -7.50 0.25 19.03
C GLY A 132 -6.60 -0.96 19.22
N ASN A 133 -6.53 -1.46 20.43
CA ASN A 133 -5.72 -2.62 20.79
C ASN A 133 -6.18 -3.91 20.09
N SER A 134 -5.35 -4.94 20.14
CA SER A 134 -5.75 -6.29 19.73
C SER A 134 -6.99 -6.75 20.52
N GLY A 135 -7.93 -7.43 19.85
CA GLY A 135 -9.18 -7.88 20.45
C GLY A 135 -10.19 -6.78 20.81
N SER A 136 -9.97 -5.52 20.41
CA SER A 136 -10.94 -4.44 20.59
C SER A 136 -12.08 -4.46 19.57
N GLY A 137 -11.92 -5.22 18.45
CA GLY A 137 -12.90 -5.34 17.38
C GLY A 137 -12.63 -4.46 16.17
N LYS A 138 -11.37 -4.06 15.89
CA LYS A 138 -11.01 -3.23 14.71
C LYS A 138 -11.48 -3.84 13.40
N SER A 139 -11.09 -5.08 13.12
CA SER A 139 -11.44 -5.79 11.88
C SER A 139 -12.96 -5.94 11.73
N SER A 140 -13.66 -6.25 12.84
CA SER A 140 -15.12 -6.31 12.87
C SER A 140 -15.78 -4.94 12.64
N CYS A 141 -15.19 -3.85 13.16
CA CYS A 141 -15.67 -2.47 12.94
C CYS A 141 -15.61 -2.12 11.44
N VAL A 142 -14.46 -2.33 10.81
CA VAL A 142 -14.25 -2.09 9.37
C VAL A 142 -15.22 -2.92 8.53
N ALA A 143 -15.29 -4.22 8.81
CA ALA A 143 -16.19 -5.12 8.10
C ALA A 143 -17.68 -4.70 8.26
N SER A 144 -18.09 -4.33 9.47
CA SER A 144 -19.47 -3.87 9.75
C SER A 144 -19.82 -2.60 8.95
N ILE A 145 -18.93 -1.59 8.97
CA ILE A 145 -19.14 -0.34 8.23
C ILE A 145 -19.29 -0.61 6.73
N LEU A 146 -18.40 -1.40 6.14
CA LEU A 146 -18.43 -1.67 4.71
C LEU A 146 -19.55 -2.61 4.29
N GLN A 147 -19.86 -3.63 5.10
CA GLN A 147 -21.04 -4.46 4.84
C GLN A 147 -22.32 -3.64 4.84
N LYS A 148 -22.50 -2.72 5.78
CA LYS A 148 -23.65 -1.81 5.80
C LYS A 148 -23.67 -0.84 4.62
N LEU A 149 -22.51 -0.32 4.24
CA LEU A 149 -22.35 0.55 3.07
C LEU A 149 -22.79 -0.16 1.77
N PHE A 150 -22.33 -1.38 1.56
CA PHE A 150 -22.56 -2.12 0.32
C PHE A 150 -23.90 -2.91 0.29
N ARG A 151 -24.46 -3.25 1.45
CA ARG A 151 -25.78 -3.91 1.56
C ARG A 151 -26.92 -2.94 1.69
N GLY A 152 -26.64 -1.65 1.90
CA GLY A 152 -27.65 -0.62 2.02
C GLY A 152 -28.45 -0.42 0.73
N ASN A 153 -29.53 0.35 0.84
CA ASN A 153 -30.45 0.64 -0.29
C ASN A 153 -29.77 1.43 -1.44
N TYR A 154 -28.66 2.10 -1.16
CA TYR A 154 -27.93 2.95 -2.11
C TYR A 154 -26.43 2.61 -2.12
N PRO A 155 -26.04 1.39 -2.56
CA PRO A 155 -24.64 0.98 -2.54
C PRO A 155 -23.81 1.80 -3.55
N PRO A 156 -22.55 2.17 -3.18
CA PRO A 156 -21.67 2.92 -4.07
C PRO A 156 -21.01 1.99 -5.11
N THR A 157 -21.72 1.67 -6.19
CA THR A 157 -21.28 0.73 -7.24
C THR A 157 -20.07 1.19 -8.03
N ASN A 158 -19.74 2.49 -8.03
CA ASN A 158 -18.57 3.04 -8.72
C ASN A 158 -17.42 3.39 -7.75
N SER A 159 -17.42 2.84 -6.55
CA SER A 159 -16.31 2.98 -5.60
C SER A 159 -15.22 1.92 -5.85
N ALA A 160 -13.99 2.17 -5.38
CA ALA A 160 -12.92 1.19 -5.35
C ALA A 160 -12.16 1.27 -4.02
N PHE A 161 -12.21 0.18 -3.27
CA PHE A 161 -11.49 0.01 -2.01
C PHE A 161 -10.41 -1.04 -2.19
N PHE A 162 -9.16 -0.62 -2.10
CA PHE A 162 -7.98 -1.49 -2.16
C PHE A 162 -7.53 -1.80 -0.73
N PHE A 163 -7.73 -3.02 -0.30
CA PHE A 163 -7.35 -3.50 1.02
C PHE A 163 -5.99 -4.17 1.00
N PHE A 164 -5.08 -3.73 1.86
CA PHE A 164 -3.88 -4.46 2.20
C PHE A 164 -4.12 -5.20 3.52
N ASP A 165 -4.50 -6.46 3.39
CA ASP A 165 -4.93 -7.34 4.46
C ASP A 165 -3.72 -8.10 5.02
N ALA A 166 -3.19 -7.59 6.14
CA ALA A 166 -1.95 -8.08 6.72
C ALA A 166 -2.04 -9.51 7.27
N TYR A 167 -3.25 -9.94 7.65
CA TYR A 167 -3.48 -11.25 8.27
C TYR A 167 -4.44 -12.16 7.49
N GLY A 168 -4.98 -11.68 6.36
CA GLY A 168 -5.93 -12.45 5.55
C GLY A 168 -7.32 -12.57 6.18
N GLU A 169 -7.70 -11.65 7.08
CA GLU A 169 -8.93 -11.73 7.86
C GLU A 169 -10.18 -11.36 7.05
N TYR A 170 -10.07 -10.44 6.08
CA TYR A 170 -11.24 -9.81 5.45
C TYR A 170 -11.88 -10.63 4.35
N THR A 171 -11.19 -11.64 3.80
CA THR A 171 -11.74 -12.48 2.73
C THR A 171 -13.10 -13.06 3.10
N ASN A 172 -13.24 -13.58 4.33
CA ASN A 172 -14.51 -14.14 4.78
C ASN A 172 -15.62 -13.09 4.91
N ALA A 173 -15.27 -11.89 5.37
CA ALA A 173 -16.25 -10.82 5.60
C ALA A 173 -16.83 -10.25 4.30
N PHE A 174 -16.09 -10.29 3.17
CA PHE A 174 -16.49 -9.62 1.94
C PHE A 174 -16.88 -10.56 0.80
N LYS A 175 -16.43 -11.81 0.79
CA LYS A 175 -16.68 -12.77 -0.30
C LYS A 175 -18.18 -12.99 -0.62
N GLU A 176 -19.07 -12.79 0.36
CA GLU A 176 -20.50 -13.03 0.22
C GLU A 176 -21.31 -11.74 -0.03
N LEU A 177 -20.67 -10.58 -0.22
CA LEU A 177 -21.38 -9.34 -0.47
C LEU A 177 -22.24 -9.40 -1.74
N HIS A 178 -21.76 -10.08 -2.79
CA HIS A 178 -22.49 -10.29 -4.04
C HIS A 178 -23.78 -11.12 -3.85
N ILE A 179 -23.87 -11.97 -2.84
CA ILE A 179 -25.08 -12.75 -2.53
C ILE A 179 -26.18 -11.80 -2.06
N SER A 180 -25.82 -10.83 -1.22
CA SER A 180 -26.76 -9.83 -0.70
C SER A 180 -27.06 -8.73 -1.73
N ASN A 181 -26.08 -8.41 -2.58
CA ASN A 181 -26.21 -7.39 -3.61
C ASN A 181 -25.37 -7.78 -4.83
N PRO A 182 -25.99 -8.32 -5.91
CA PRO A 182 -25.29 -8.78 -7.12
C PRO A 182 -24.49 -7.69 -7.87
N LEU A 183 -24.75 -6.41 -7.57
CA LEU A 183 -24.00 -5.29 -8.15
C LEU A 183 -22.63 -5.08 -7.50
N ILE A 184 -22.36 -5.73 -6.37
CA ILE A 184 -21.13 -5.58 -5.63
C ILE A 184 -20.19 -6.74 -5.92
N ILE A 185 -19.06 -6.43 -6.50
CA ILE A 185 -18.02 -7.39 -6.86
C ILE A 185 -16.87 -7.28 -5.88
N TYR A 186 -16.46 -8.42 -5.37
CA TYR A 186 -15.28 -8.61 -4.54
C TYR A 186 -14.23 -9.39 -5.30
N LYS A 187 -13.01 -8.84 -5.37
CA LYS A 187 -11.82 -9.54 -5.88
C LYS A 187 -10.83 -9.77 -4.74
N SER A 188 -10.14 -10.88 -4.78
CA SER A 188 -9.10 -11.19 -3.80
C SER A 188 -7.87 -11.74 -4.50
N TYR A 189 -6.72 -11.23 -4.10
CA TYR A 189 -5.40 -11.70 -4.48
C TYR A 189 -4.70 -12.20 -3.23
N THR A 190 -3.86 -13.22 -3.38
CA THR A 190 -3.11 -13.79 -2.27
C THR A 190 -1.62 -13.83 -2.55
N THR A 191 -0.81 -13.74 -1.51
CA THR A 191 0.61 -14.07 -1.55
C THR A 191 0.88 -15.54 -1.19
N ASN A 192 -0.15 -16.34 -0.96
CA ASN A 192 -0.03 -17.78 -0.78
C ASN A 192 0.10 -18.50 -2.13
N VAL A 193 1.32 -18.81 -2.54
CA VAL A 193 1.61 -19.45 -3.84
C VAL A 193 1.10 -20.88 -3.96
N VAL A 194 0.68 -21.51 -2.85
CA VAL A 194 0.12 -22.86 -2.83
C VAL A 194 -1.41 -22.90 -2.75
N ASP A 195 -2.08 -21.75 -2.66
CA ASP A 195 -3.55 -21.69 -2.67
C ASP A 195 -4.08 -21.87 -4.10
N PRO A 196 -4.80 -22.96 -4.41
CA PRO A 196 -5.32 -23.20 -5.75
C PRO A 196 -6.59 -22.41 -6.08
N ASN A 197 -7.20 -21.76 -5.08
CA ASN A 197 -8.54 -21.16 -5.20
C ASN A 197 -8.51 -19.64 -5.33
N THR A 198 -7.38 -19.00 -4.98
CA THR A 198 -7.25 -17.55 -5.01
C THR A 198 -6.15 -17.15 -5.99
N GLU A 199 -6.39 -16.08 -6.73
CA GLU A 199 -5.42 -15.56 -7.68
C GLU A 199 -4.19 -15.03 -6.95
N ILE A 200 -3.00 -15.44 -7.41
CA ILE A 200 -1.73 -14.98 -6.84
C ILE A 200 -1.51 -13.52 -7.23
N LEU A 201 -1.15 -12.70 -6.25
CA LEU A 201 -0.74 -11.32 -6.50
C LEU A 201 0.58 -11.31 -7.29
N ARG A 202 0.53 -10.80 -8.51
CA ARG A 202 1.69 -10.68 -9.41
C ARG A 202 1.81 -9.24 -9.91
N ILE A 203 2.99 -8.69 -9.83
CA ILE A 203 3.32 -7.35 -10.32
C ILE A 203 4.28 -7.51 -11.50
N PRO A 204 3.94 -7.03 -12.71
CA PRO A 204 4.86 -7.11 -13.84
C PRO A 204 6.16 -6.37 -13.54
N VAL A 205 7.30 -7.04 -13.67
CA VAL A 205 8.62 -6.44 -13.33
C VAL A 205 8.93 -5.20 -14.17
N TRP A 206 8.47 -5.15 -15.41
CA TRP A 206 8.67 -3.99 -16.31
C TRP A 206 7.81 -2.76 -15.97
N LEU A 207 6.89 -2.87 -15.01
CA LEU A 207 6.14 -1.72 -14.49
C LEU A 207 6.82 -1.04 -13.31
N LEU A 208 7.88 -1.66 -12.78
CA LEU A 208 8.67 -1.11 -11.68
C LEU A 208 9.53 0.05 -12.19
N ASP A 209 9.51 1.16 -11.47
CA ASP A 209 10.39 2.29 -11.73
C ASP A 209 11.63 2.29 -10.81
N VAL A 210 12.42 3.37 -10.88
CA VAL A 210 13.66 3.50 -10.09
C VAL A 210 13.36 3.39 -8.59
N ASP A 211 12.29 4.05 -8.13
CA ASP A 211 11.92 4.08 -6.73
C ASP A 211 11.45 2.70 -6.24
N ASP A 212 10.69 1.96 -7.09
CA ASP A 212 10.25 0.59 -6.81
C ASP A 212 11.42 -0.36 -6.63
N LEU A 213 12.35 -0.32 -7.57
CA LEU A 213 13.54 -1.16 -7.51
C LEU A 213 14.46 -0.76 -6.36
N ALA A 214 14.59 0.52 -6.06
CA ALA A 214 15.37 0.97 -4.91
C ALA A 214 14.81 0.38 -3.60
N LEU A 215 13.50 0.39 -3.42
CA LEU A 215 12.83 -0.23 -2.27
C LEU A 215 12.95 -1.75 -2.28
N LEU A 216 12.75 -2.38 -3.43
CA LEU A 216 12.78 -3.84 -3.59
C LEU A 216 14.17 -4.41 -3.33
N LEU A 217 15.20 -3.71 -3.80
CA LEU A 217 16.60 -4.07 -3.62
C LEU A 217 17.21 -3.48 -2.34
N ASP A 218 16.40 -2.79 -1.52
CA ASP A 218 16.79 -2.18 -0.25
C ASP A 218 18.05 -1.31 -0.43
N ALA A 219 17.99 -0.41 -1.42
CA ALA A 219 19.04 0.59 -1.64
C ALA A 219 19.15 1.49 -0.39
N SER A 220 20.37 1.79 0.01
CA SER A 220 20.66 2.49 1.25
C SER A 220 21.31 3.86 1.04
N THR A 221 21.76 4.13 -0.19
CA THR A 221 22.47 5.37 -0.52
C THR A 221 21.97 5.96 -1.84
N PRO A 222 21.88 7.29 -1.97
CA PRO A 222 21.48 7.94 -3.22
C PRO A 222 22.41 7.61 -4.41
N SER A 223 23.67 7.22 -4.16
CA SER A 223 24.62 6.82 -5.21
C SER A 223 24.23 5.53 -5.94
N GLN A 224 23.32 4.74 -5.39
CA GLN A 224 22.81 3.50 -5.99
C GLN A 224 21.70 3.77 -7.02
N LEU A 225 20.96 4.90 -6.90
CA LEU A 225 19.86 5.24 -7.80
C LEU A 225 20.27 5.38 -9.27
N PRO A 226 21.40 6.05 -9.63
CA PRO A 226 21.85 6.13 -11.01
C PRO A 226 22.14 4.75 -11.65
N ILE A 227 22.57 3.76 -10.86
CA ILE A 227 22.82 2.40 -11.35
C ILE A 227 21.50 1.72 -11.68
N ILE A 228 20.50 1.86 -10.80
CA ILE A 228 19.13 1.35 -11.04
C ILE A 228 18.53 2.02 -12.28
N GLU A 229 18.67 3.34 -12.40
CA GLU A 229 18.18 4.09 -13.57
C GLU A 229 18.84 3.60 -14.86
N LYS A 230 20.17 3.39 -14.85
CA LYS A 230 20.90 2.86 -15.98
C LYS A 230 20.45 1.44 -16.32
N THR A 231 20.24 0.59 -15.32
CA THR A 231 19.73 -0.77 -15.50
C THR A 231 18.38 -0.76 -16.22
N LEU A 232 17.44 0.07 -15.78
CA LEU A 232 16.12 0.20 -16.43
C LEU A 232 16.20 0.75 -17.86
N LYS A 233 17.18 1.60 -18.18
CA LYS A 233 17.41 2.08 -19.54
C LYS A 233 18.06 1.02 -20.42
N LEU A 234 18.87 0.13 -19.85
CA LEU A 234 19.60 -0.89 -20.60
C LEU A 234 18.73 -2.13 -20.91
N VAL A 235 17.88 -2.56 -19.97
CA VAL A 235 17.17 -3.83 -20.14
C VAL A 235 16.31 -3.89 -21.41
N PRO A 236 15.54 -2.87 -21.82
CA PRO A 236 14.79 -2.92 -23.09
C PRO A 236 15.68 -3.00 -24.34
N ILE A 237 16.89 -2.44 -24.26
CA ILE A 237 17.88 -2.51 -25.33
C ILE A 237 18.51 -3.90 -25.36
N LEU A 238 18.99 -4.41 -24.21
CA LEU A 238 19.68 -5.71 -24.15
C LEU A 238 18.78 -6.88 -24.54
N THR A 239 17.48 -6.78 -24.32
CA THR A 239 16.48 -7.81 -24.69
C THR A 239 15.90 -7.62 -26.09
N GLY A 240 15.99 -6.45 -26.70
CA GLY A 240 15.48 -6.18 -28.05
C GLY A 240 16.29 -6.87 -29.16
N THR A 241 15.73 -7.01 -30.36
CA THR A 241 16.31 -7.82 -31.47
C THR A 241 16.37 -7.10 -32.81
N SER A 242 15.84 -5.87 -32.91
CA SER A 242 15.89 -5.11 -34.16
C SER A 242 17.31 -4.72 -34.57
N GLU A 243 17.48 -4.30 -35.83
CA GLU A 243 18.77 -3.87 -36.35
C GLU A 243 19.29 -2.62 -35.62
N HIS A 244 18.49 -1.62 -35.41
CA HIS A 244 18.83 -0.41 -34.65
C HIS A 244 19.20 -0.74 -33.20
N VAL A 245 18.47 -1.67 -32.57
CA VAL A 245 18.83 -2.17 -31.24
C VAL A 245 20.16 -2.88 -31.26
N ALA A 246 20.47 -3.72 -32.28
CA ALA A 246 21.74 -4.41 -32.39
C ALA A 246 22.91 -3.42 -32.54
N GLN A 247 22.73 -2.36 -33.34
CA GLN A 247 23.72 -1.27 -33.49
C GLN A 247 23.92 -0.55 -32.15
N ARG A 248 22.83 -0.23 -31.43
CA ARG A 248 22.93 0.42 -30.12
C ARG A 248 23.59 -0.48 -29.07
N LYS A 249 23.31 -1.80 -29.09
CA LYS A 249 24.02 -2.77 -28.24
C LYS A 249 25.54 -2.74 -28.51
N ASN A 250 25.93 -2.79 -29.77
CA ASN A 250 27.34 -2.72 -30.13
C ASN A 250 27.99 -1.44 -29.61
N ASP A 251 27.36 -0.29 -29.80
CA ASP A 251 27.87 1.00 -29.32
C ASP A 251 28.07 0.99 -27.79
N ILE A 252 27.03 0.54 -27.03
CA ILE A 252 27.08 0.51 -25.56
C ILE A 252 28.19 -0.46 -25.07
N ILE A 253 28.30 -1.65 -25.68
CA ILE A 253 29.34 -2.63 -25.35
C ILE A 253 30.69 -2.08 -25.70
N ALA A 254 30.87 -1.51 -26.92
CA ALA A 254 32.13 -0.95 -27.37
C ALA A 254 32.64 0.19 -26.48
N ARG A 255 31.76 1.09 -26.02
CA ARG A 255 32.13 2.15 -25.07
C ARG A 255 32.61 1.56 -23.73
N ALA A 256 31.91 0.55 -23.17
CA ALA A 256 32.36 -0.12 -21.97
C ALA A 256 33.70 -0.83 -22.13
N LEU A 257 33.93 -1.50 -23.29
CA LEU A 257 35.21 -2.13 -23.61
C LEU A 257 36.32 -1.10 -23.79
N GLN A 258 36.07 0.02 -24.47
CA GLN A 258 37.01 1.11 -24.63
C GLN A 258 37.44 1.68 -23.28
N ASP A 259 36.51 1.89 -22.38
CA ASP A 259 36.79 2.37 -21.04
C ASP A 259 37.68 1.40 -20.25
N ILE A 260 37.42 0.08 -20.37
CA ILE A 260 38.25 -0.97 -19.77
C ILE A 260 39.67 -0.95 -20.40
N MET A 261 39.76 -0.89 -21.71
CA MET A 261 41.05 -0.87 -22.43
C MET A 261 41.90 0.35 -22.05
N LEU A 262 41.30 1.51 -21.83
CA LEU A 262 41.94 2.76 -21.48
C LEU A 262 42.06 3.02 -19.97
N SER A 263 41.67 2.08 -19.12
CA SER A 263 41.64 2.23 -17.65
C SER A 263 43.00 2.39 -16.98
N GLY A 264 44.10 2.10 -17.70
CA GLY A 264 45.46 2.10 -17.14
C GLY A 264 45.79 0.90 -16.22
N ALA A 265 44.91 -0.08 -16.15
CA ALA A 265 45.13 -1.31 -15.38
C ALA A 265 46.16 -2.22 -16.05
N GLU A 266 46.62 -3.25 -15.34
CA GLU A 266 47.53 -4.26 -15.91
C GLU A 266 46.87 -5.00 -17.08
N SER A 267 47.65 -5.27 -18.16
CA SER A 267 47.14 -5.91 -19.39
C SER A 267 46.43 -7.24 -19.15
N VAL A 268 46.84 -8.01 -18.14
CA VAL A 268 46.16 -9.27 -17.74
C VAL A 268 44.76 -8.98 -17.23
N LYS A 269 44.62 -7.99 -16.35
CA LYS A 269 43.30 -7.58 -15.79
C LYS A 269 42.39 -7.04 -16.89
N ILE A 270 42.93 -6.19 -17.78
CA ILE A 270 42.20 -5.67 -18.95
C ILE A 270 41.69 -6.81 -19.82
N ARG A 271 42.57 -7.75 -20.21
CA ARG A 271 42.20 -8.92 -21.02
C ARG A 271 41.05 -9.70 -20.37
N ASP A 272 41.21 -10.03 -19.08
CA ASP A 272 40.23 -10.85 -18.38
C ASP A 272 38.86 -10.15 -18.25
N GLN A 273 38.87 -8.83 -18.06
CA GLN A 273 37.65 -8.03 -18.06
C GLN A 273 36.99 -7.97 -19.43
N VAL A 274 37.75 -7.71 -20.49
CA VAL A 274 37.23 -7.69 -21.87
C VAL A 274 36.66 -9.05 -22.27
N ILE A 275 37.38 -10.15 -21.96
CA ILE A 275 36.88 -11.51 -22.20
C ILE A 275 35.58 -11.77 -21.37
N GLY A 276 35.57 -11.36 -20.13
CA GLY A 276 34.38 -11.50 -19.25
C GLY A 276 33.14 -10.80 -19.82
N VAL A 277 33.31 -9.52 -20.23
CA VAL A 277 32.23 -8.75 -20.86
C VAL A 277 31.72 -9.41 -22.13
N LEU A 278 32.63 -9.73 -23.07
CA LEU A 278 32.26 -10.31 -24.38
C LEU A 278 31.78 -11.78 -24.31
N THR A 279 32.10 -12.49 -23.25
CA THR A 279 31.51 -13.83 -23.02
C THR A 279 30.04 -13.74 -22.68
N ARG A 280 29.65 -12.73 -21.95
CA ARG A 280 28.29 -12.56 -21.41
C ARG A 280 27.43 -11.61 -22.27
N PHE A 281 28.00 -10.48 -22.68
CA PHE A 281 27.31 -9.42 -23.42
C PHE A 281 27.89 -9.32 -24.86
N ASN A 282 27.61 -10.31 -25.68
CA ASN A 282 28.07 -10.31 -27.06
C ASN A 282 26.92 -10.09 -28.05
N THR A 283 27.28 -9.71 -29.26
CA THR A 283 26.35 -9.64 -30.40
C THR A 283 26.85 -10.51 -31.53
N THR A 284 26.09 -10.64 -32.59
CA THR A 284 26.50 -11.37 -33.80
C THR A 284 27.74 -10.77 -34.46
N THR A 285 27.92 -9.45 -34.33
CA THR A 285 29.01 -8.70 -34.98
C THR A 285 30.14 -8.34 -34.01
N LEU A 286 29.87 -8.15 -32.73
CA LEU A 286 30.85 -7.83 -31.69
C LEU A 286 30.91 -8.96 -30.67
N ASN A 287 31.87 -9.86 -30.82
CA ASN A 287 32.10 -11.01 -29.95
C ASN A 287 33.59 -11.45 -30.00
N LEU A 288 33.98 -12.39 -29.18
CA LEU A 288 35.37 -12.89 -29.10
C LEU A 288 35.88 -13.53 -30.40
N GLN A 289 34.99 -13.95 -31.31
CA GLN A 289 35.34 -14.54 -32.61
C GLN A 289 35.28 -13.53 -33.75
N SER A 290 34.92 -12.27 -33.49
CA SER A 290 34.91 -11.21 -34.49
C SER A 290 36.30 -11.07 -35.12
N GLN A 291 36.34 -11.00 -36.46
CA GLN A 291 37.56 -10.99 -37.22
C GLN A 291 38.12 -9.57 -37.34
N ILE A 292 39.37 -9.43 -36.99
CA ILE A 292 40.19 -8.23 -37.21
C ILE A 292 41.07 -8.48 -38.42
N VAL A 293 40.80 -7.76 -39.51
CA VAL A 293 41.52 -7.92 -40.80
C VAL A 293 42.60 -6.87 -40.89
N GLN A 294 43.82 -7.35 -41.10
CA GLN A 294 44.99 -6.52 -41.34
C GLN A 294 45.67 -6.94 -42.66
N PRO A 295 46.45 -6.07 -43.33
CA PRO A 295 47.19 -6.46 -44.50
C PRO A 295 48.09 -7.67 -44.25
N GLY A 296 47.79 -8.80 -44.89
CA GLY A 296 48.56 -10.05 -44.80
C GLY A 296 48.13 -11.06 -43.72
N TYR A 297 47.18 -10.72 -42.81
CA TYR A 297 46.64 -11.68 -41.84
C TYR A 297 45.26 -11.33 -41.32
N VAL A 298 44.54 -12.35 -40.85
CA VAL A 298 43.26 -12.22 -40.18
C VAL A 298 43.37 -12.93 -38.83
N ARG A 299 42.91 -12.25 -37.75
CA ARG A 299 42.86 -12.83 -36.39
C ARG A 299 41.53 -12.57 -35.77
N THR A 300 41.16 -13.43 -34.81
CA THR A 300 39.98 -13.16 -33.96
C THR A 300 40.31 -12.14 -32.88
N LEU A 301 39.32 -11.39 -32.42
CA LEU A 301 39.46 -10.46 -31.31
C LEU A 301 40.11 -11.16 -30.09
N LYS A 302 39.68 -12.41 -29.78
CA LYS A 302 40.28 -13.22 -28.71
C LYS A 302 41.79 -13.43 -28.87
N GLN A 303 42.27 -13.63 -30.10
CA GLN A 303 43.70 -13.81 -30.38
C GLN A 303 44.48 -12.53 -30.17
N CYS A 304 43.89 -11.37 -30.52
CA CYS A 304 44.53 -10.06 -30.35
C CYS A 304 44.60 -9.62 -28.87
N LEU A 305 43.79 -10.19 -27.98
CA LEU A 305 43.87 -9.97 -26.54
C LEU A 305 45.00 -10.75 -25.84
N PHE A 306 45.90 -11.36 -26.59
CA PHE A 306 47.02 -12.12 -26.03
C PHE A 306 47.98 -11.21 -25.25
N VAL A 307 48.32 -11.64 -24.03
CA VAL A 307 49.32 -10.98 -23.17
C VAL A 307 50.58 -11.82 -23.17
N ASP A 308 51.70 -11.22 -23.50
CA ASP A 308 52.99 -11.90 -23.58
C ASP A 308 53.61 -12.23 -22.20
N LYS A 309 54.76 -12.89 -22.20
CA LYS A 309 55.50 -13.27 -20.99
C LYS A 309 55.98 -12.08 -20.16
N THR A 310 56.03 -10.87 -20.74
CA THR A 310 56.40 -9.63 -20.06
C THR A 310 55.20 -8.92 -19.42
N GLY A 311 54.00 -9.48 -19.54
CA GLY A 311 52.78 -8.90 -19.03
C GLY A 311 52.18 -7.79 -19.89
N LYS A 312 52.61 -7.66 -21.17
CA LYS A 312 52.09 -6.63 -22.08
C LYS A 312 51.20 -7.23 -23.16
N MET A 313 50.13 -6.51 -23.48
CA MET A 313 49.27 -6.79 -24.63
C MET A 313 49.86 -6.09 -25.86
N GLN A 314 50.41 -6.86 -26.79
CA GLN A 314 51.15 -6.32 -27.94
C GLN A 314 50.25 -5.62 -28.97
N GLU A 315 49.00 -6.07 -29.12
CA GLU A 315 48.04 -5.58 -30.11
C GLU A 315 46.94 -4.68 -29.48
N MET A 316 47.28 -4.00 -28.39
CA MET A 316 46.31 -3.17 -27.64
C MET A 316 45.74 -2.06 -28.52
N GLU A 317 46.55 -1.35 -29.29
CA GLU A 317 46.09 -0.27 -30.17
C GLU A 317 45.16 -0.78 -31.27
N LEU A 318 45.45 -1.94 -31.84
CA LEU A 318 44.64 -2.58 -32.86
C LEU A 318 43.26 -2.98 -32.31
N VAL A 319 43.21 -3.52 -31.08
CA VAL A 319 41.96 -3.87 -30.40
C VAL A 319 41.14 -2.62 -30.10
N VAL A 320 41.79 -1.55 -29.63
CA VAL A 320 41.09 -0.26 -29.37
C VAL A 320 40.51 0.33 -30.65
N GLU A 321 41.26 0.29 -31.76
CA GLU A 321 40.80 0.78 -33.07
C GLU A 321 39.60 -0.05 -33.58
N PHE A 322 39.66 -1.38 -33.45
CA PHE A 322 38.57 -2.28 -33.81
C PHE A 322 37.32 -1.99 -33.00
N ILE A 323 37.42 -1.85 -31.67
CA ILE A 323 36.30 -1.54 -30.77
C ILE A 323 35.72 -0.16 -31.12
N ARG A 324 36.57 0.83 -31.40
CA ARG A 324 36.15 2.18 -31.80
C ARG A 324 35.30 2.19 -33.06
N GLY A 325 35.49 1.24 -33.98
CA GLY A 325 34.66 1.09 -35.19
C GLY A 325 33.18 0.80 -34.91
N TYR A 326 32.82 0.38 -33.69
CA TYR A 326 31.42 0.16 -33.24
C TYR A 326 30.85 1.34 -32.47
N ILE A 327 31.68 2.32 -32.10
CA ILE A 327 31.21 3.52 -31.38
C ILE A 327 30.62 4.48 -32.41
N ILE A 328 29.47 5.00 -32.12
CA ILE A 328 28.72 5.90 -32.97
C ILE A 328 28.77 7.27 -32.35
N ASP A 329 29.27 8.27 -33.08
CA ASP A 329 29.44 9.63 -32.56
C ASP A 329 28.11 10.38 -32.42
N ASP A 330 27.15 10.10 -33.29
CA ASP A 330 25.78 10.62 -33.16
C ASP A 330 24.93 9.68 -32.30
N GLU A 331 24.14 10.25 -31.37
CA GLU A 331 23.24 9.45 -30.56
C GLU A 331 22.23 8.71 -31.46
N ILE A 332 22.31 7.37 -31.52
CA ILE A 332 21.29 6.57 -32.17
C ILE A 332 20.08 6.58 -31.23
N GLU A 333 19.04 7.30 -31.61
CA GLU A 333 17.72 7.13 -31.01
C GLU A 333 17.10 5.84 -31.58
N VAL A 334 17.00 4.82 -30.72
CA VAL A 334 16.22 3.62 -31.04
C VAL A 334 14.75 3.99 -30.94
N PRO A 335 13.95 3.78 -31.99
CA PRO A 335 12.50 4.01 -31.92
C PRO A 335 11.87 3.25 -30.74
N GLU A 336 10.96 3.89 -30.03
CA GLU A 336 10.35 3.32 -28.80
C GLU A 336 9.64 1.98 -29.09
N GLU A 337 9.05 1.84 -30.29
CA GLU A 337 8.41 0.63 -30.75
C GLU A 337 9.36 -0.56 -31.00
N GLU A 338 10.65 -0.32 -31.10
CA GLU A 338 11.68 -1.35 -31.28
C GLU A 338 12.29 -1.81 -29.96
N LEU A 339 12.05 -1.09 -28.88
CA LEU A 339 12.49 -1.45 -27.54
C LEU A 339 11.62 -2.58 -26.97
N ASN A 340 12.26 -3.58 -26.35
CA ASN A 340 11.53 -4.65 -25.72
C ASN A 340 11.27 -4.36 -24.24
N TYR A 341 10.06 -3.91 -23.95
CA TYR A 341 9.61 -3.68 -22.57
C TYR A 341 9.05 -4.93 -21.88
N PHE A 342 8.96 -6.06 -22.57
CA PHE A 342 8.54 -7.33 -22.00
C PHE A 342 9.76 -8.17 -21.61
N TYR A 343 10.22 -8.00 -20.39
CA TYR A 343 11.44 -8.63 -19.88
C TYR A 343 11.21 -9.32 -18.52
N THR A 344 12.14 -10.18 -18.15
CA THR A 344 12.08 -10.97 -16.92
C THR A 344 12.98 -10.39 -15.83
N LEU A 345 12.91 -10.97 -14.61
CA LEU A 345 13.87 -10.67 -13.55
C LEU A 345 15.30 -11.04 -13.91
N GLN A 346 15.51 -12.10 -14.70
CA GLN A 346 16.82 -12.49 -15.18
C GLN A 346 17.39 -11.46 -16.16
N ASP A 347 16.57 -10.98 -17.09
CA ASP A 347 16.99 -9.91 -18.01
C ASP A 347 17.38 -8.63 -17.26
N LEU A 348 16.61 -8.31 -16.20
CA LEU A 348 16.92 -7.16 -15.34
C LEU A 348 18.23 -7.37 -14.57
N GLU A 349 18.51 -8.60 -14.09
CA GLU A 349 19.76 -8.97 -13.43
C GLU A 349 20.94 -8.82 -14.38
N GLU A 350 20.84 -9.34 -15.61
CA GLU A 350 21.89 -9.20 -16.63
C GLU A 350 22.14 -7.73 -16.96
N ALA A 351 21.10 -6.93 -17.10
CA ALA A 351 21.24 -5.49 -17.33
C ALA A 351 21.91 -4.77 -16.16
N MET A 352 21.62 -5.17 -14.91
CA MET A 352 22.26 -4.60 -13.72
C MET A 352 23.74 -4.97 -13.66
N GLU A 353 24.09 -6.20 -13.96
CA GLU A 353 25.49 -6.62 -14.01
C GLU A 353 26.28 -5.82 -15.07
N PHE A 354 25.69 -5.60 -16.24
CA PHE A 354 26.32 -4.77 -17.27
C PHE A 354 26.44 -3.31 -16.81
N ALA A 355 25.41 -2.74 -16.16
CA ALA A 355 25.46 -1.40 -15.59
C ALA A 355 26.60 -1.26 -14.57
N LEU A 356 26.79 -2.27 -13.69
CA LEU A 356 27.88 -2.29 -12.72
C LEU A 356 29.26 -2.32 -13.37
N VAL A 357 29.45 -3.15 -14.40
CA VAL A 357 30.71 -3.24 -15.15
C VAL A 357 31.00 -1.92 -15.83
N SER A 358 30.03 -1.32 -16.50
CA SER A 358 30.22 -0.08 -17.27
C SER A 358 30.41 1.17 -16.41
N GLU A 359 29.88 1.22 -15.20
CA GLU A 359 29.98 2.39 -14.31
C GLU A 359 30.99 2.20 -13.15
N GLY A 360 31.14 0.97 -12.66
CA GLY A 360 31.86 0.70 -11.42
C GLY A 360 33.37 0.64 -11.58
N VAL A 361 33.86 0.19 -12.74
CA VAL A 361 35.31 0.04 -12.99
C VAL A 361 36.04 1.38 -13.01
N LEU A 362 35.32 2.47 -13.28
CA LEU A 362 35.93 3.77 -13.49
C LEU A 362 35.81 4.74 -12.31
N LYS A 363 34.92 4.51 -11.34
CA LYS A 363 34.55 5.58 -10.40
C LYS A 363 35.00 5.38 -8.96
N SER A 364 34.97 4.20 -8.39
CA SER A 364 35.41 3.92 -7.02
C SER A 364 35.09 2.48 -6.60
N ASP A 365 36.04 1.78 -6.01
CA ASP A 365 35.85 0.43 -5.45
C ASP A 365 34.68 0.41 -4.42
N LYS A 366 34.52 1.48 -3.65
CA LYS A 366 33.45 1.60 -2.65
C LYS A 366 32.06 1.69 -3.27
N VAL A 367 31.89 2.39 -4.40
CA VAL A 367 30.61 2.47 -5.13
C VAL A 367 30.28 1.11 -5.74
N TYR A 368 31.29 0.44 -6.29
CA TYR A 368 31.11 -0.91 -6.83
C TYR A 368 30.69 -1.91 -5.75
N GLU A 369 31.35 -1.91 -4.58
CA GLU A 369 30.98 -2.79 -3.47
C GLU A 369 29.53 -2.59 -2.99
N THR A 370 29.12 -1.33 -2.79
CA THR A 370 27.75 -1.04 -2.35
C THR A 370 26.70 -1.38 -3.41
N ALA A 371 27.02 -1.20 -4.67
CA ALA A 371 26.13 -1.51 -5.78
C ALA A 371 26.03 -3.01 -6.06
N ASN A 372 27.10 -3.76 -5.85
CA ASN A 372 27.10 -5.22 -5.99
C ASN A 372 26.15 -5.91 -5.00
N ILE A 373 25.91 -5.31 -3.84
CA ILE A 373 24.90 -5.79 -2.89
C ILE A 373 23.52 -5.81 -3.52
N MET A 374 23.17 -4.80 -4.33
CA MET A 374 21.88 -4.78 -5.04
C MET A 374 21.80 -5.92 -6.06
N ASN A 375 22.89 -6.20 -6.78
CA ASN A 375 22.92 -7.30 -7.72
C ASN A 375 22.72 -8.66 -7.03
N VAL A 376 23.36 -8.88 -5.89
CA VAL A 376 23.17 -10.09 -5.08
C VAL A 376 21.71 -10.21 -4.61
N ARG A 377 21.07 -9.11 -4.22
CA ARG A 377 19.66 -9.08 -3.82
C ARG A 377 18.73 -9.35 -5.00
N LEU A 378 19.04 -8.78 -6.19
CA LEU A 378 18.28 -9.04 -7.40
C LEU A 378 18.41 -10.51 -7.83
N HIS A 379 19.62 -11.08 -7.76
CA HIS A 379 19.82 -12.52 -7.98
C HIS A 379 19.00 -13.38 -7.02
N SER A 380 19.02 -13.05 -5.72
CA SER A 380 18.21 -13.74 -4.72
C SER A 380 16.70 -13.63 -5.01
N LEU A 381 16.25 -12.49 -5.51
CA LEU A 381 14.87 -12.30 -5.93
C LEU A 381 14.54 -13.13 -7.18
N ALA A 382 15.42 -13.14 -8.19
CA ALA A 382 15.21 -13.85 -9.46
C ALA A 382 15.22 -15.37 -9.30
N THR A 383 15.98 -15.90 -8.33
CA THR A 383 16.13 -17.34 -8.09
C THR A 383 15.29 -17.85 -6.92
N GLY A 384 14.92 -16.97 -5.99
CA GLY A 384 14.16 -17.30 -4.77
C GLY A 384 12.65 -17.43 -4.98
N GLU A 385 11.94 -17.71 -3.90
CA GLU A 385 10.47 -17.88 -3.90
C GLU A 385 9.74 -16.56 -4.24
N ASN A 386 10.28 -15.43 -3.87
CA ASN A 386 9.68 -14.12 -4.12
C ASN A 386 9.56 -13.75 -5.61
N ARG A 387 10.25 -14.49 -6.51
CA ARG A 387 10.10 -14.31 -7.97
C ARG A 387 8.67 -14.46 -8.46
N TYR A 388 7.84 -15.28 -7.77
CA TYR A 388 6.44 -15.50 -8.13
C TYR A 388 5.62 -14.21 -8.16
N TYR A 389 5.95 -13.25 -7.32
CA TYR A 389 5.24 -11.97 -7.21
C TYR A 389 5.63 -10.96 -8.29
N PHE A 390 6.75 -11.19 -9.00
CA PHE A 390 7.27 -10.30 -10.04
C PHE A 390 7.33 -10.95 -11.43
N THR A 391 6.71 -12.12 -11.58
CA THR A 391 6.57 -12.81 -12.87
C THR A 391 5.14 -12.69 -13.36
N TYR A 392 4.96 -12.10 -14.56
CA TYR A 392 3.65 -11.89 -15.15
C TYR A 392 3.58 -12.52 -16.55
N PRO A 393 2.46 -13.20 -16.93
CA PRO A 393 2.45 -14.10 -18.10
C PRO A 393 2.43 -13.38 -19.46
N THR A 394 1.91 -12.15 -19.50
CA THR A 394 1.69 -11.40 -20.74
C THR A 394 2.10 -9.95 -20.57
N TYR A 395 2.54 -9.31 -21.66
CA TYR A 395 2.82 -7.89 -21.62
C TYR A 395 1.54 -7.09 -21.35
N VAL A 396 1.61 -6.20 -20.38
CA VAL A 396 0.56 -5.23 -20.05
C VAL A 396 1.19 -3.88 -19.75
N THR A 397 0.50 -2.81 -20.13
CA THR A 397 0.84 -1.45 -19.69
C THR A 397 0.40 -1.24 -18.24
N ARG A 398 0.88 -0.18 -17.59
CA ARG A 398 0.47 0.16 -16.22
C ARG A 398 -1.04 0.35 -16.09
N ASP A 399 -1.66 1.03 -17.05
CA ASP A 399 -3.10 1.24 -17.03
C ASP A 399 -3.88 -0.07 -17.22
N GLN A 400 -3.45 -0.92 -18.15
CA GLN A 400 -4.03 -2.25 -18.32
C GLN A 400 -3.89 -3.10 -17.06
N TYR A 401 -2.73 -3.08 -16.41
CA TYR A 401 -2.52 -3.80 -15.15
C TYR A 401 -3.47 -3.33 -14.06
N ILE A 402 -3.63 -2.01 -13.87
CA ILE A 402 -4.58 -1.48 -12.88
C ILE A 402 -6.02 -1.86 -13.25
N GLU A 403 -6.38 -1.85 -14.55
CA GLU A 403 -7.70 -2.32 -14.98
C GLU A 403 -7.89 -3.82 -14.68
N THR A 404 -6.86 -4.68 -14.83
CA THR A 404 -6.98 -6.09 -14.42
C THR A 404 -7.22 -6.25 -12.92
N LEU A 405 -6.69 -5.36 -12.08
CA LEU A 405 -6.99 -5.37 -10.65
C LEU A 405 -8.44 -4.97 -10.36
N LEU A 406 -8.97 -4.01 -11.11
CA LEU A 406 -10.31 -3.44 -10.92
C LEU A 406 -11.43 -4.26 -11.57
N TRP A 407 -11.14 -4.96 -12.66
CA TRP A 407 -12.16 -5.63 -13.47
C TRP A 407 -12.23 -7.12 -13.16
N ASP A 408 -13.42 -7.65 -12.94
CA ASP A 408 -13.64 -9.09 -12.78
C ASP A 408 -14.12 -9.69 -14.11
N ASP A 409 -13.27 -10.49 -14.76
CA ASP A 409 -13.53 -11.08 -16.07
C ASP A 409 -14.73 -12.03 -16.09
N ARG A 410 -15.05 -12.65 -14.94
CA ARG A 410 -16.16 -13.59 -14.83
C ARG A 410 -17.52 -12.92 -14.88
N THR A 411 -17.62 -11.74 -14.24
CA THR A 411 -18.86 -10.98 -14.16
C THR A 411 -18.92 -9.85 -15.19
N ASN A 412 -17.82 -9.56 -15.86
CA ASN A 412 -17.63 -8.40 -16.74
C ASN A 412 -18.04 -7.10 -16.05
N ALA A 413 -17.66 -6.94 -14.79
CA ALA A 413 -18.01 -5.80 -13.97
C ALA A 413 -16.83 -5.31 -13.14
N ARG A 414 -16.87 -4.04 -12.74
CA ARG A 414 -15.84 -3.43 -11.89
C ARG A 414 -16.02 -3.85 -10.44
N ALA A 415 -14.93 -4.25 -9.81
CA ALA A 415 -14.91 -4.58 -8.39
C ALA A 415 -14.93 -3.31 -7.52
N GLN A 416 -15.70 -3.36 -6.44
CA GLN A 416 -15.78 -2.31 -5.44
C GLN A 416 -14.84 -2.57 -4.27
N ILE A 417 -14.47 -3.81 -4.03
CA ILE A 417 -13.49 -4.19 -3.02
C ILE A 417 -12.45 -5.12 -3.65
N ILE A 418 -11.19 -4.70 -3.60
CA ILE A 418 -10.02 -5.44 -4.07
C ILE A 418 -9.16 -5.75 -2.84
N ASN A 419 -9.07 -7.00 -2.43
CA ASN A 419 -8.35 -7.43 -1.24
C ASN A 419 -7.01 -8.07 -1.62
N PHE A 420 -5.92 -7.53 -1.12
CA PHE A 420 -4.58 -8.08 -1.22
C PHE A 420 -4.22 -8.75 0.11
N ASN A 421 -4.40 -10.06 0.18
CA ASN A 421 -3.94 -10.84 1.32
C ASN A 421 -2.41 -11.01 1.24
N ILE A 422 -1.70 -10.22 2.06
CA ILE A 422 -0.24 -10.15 2.09
C ILE A 422 0.37 -10.89 3.30
N ASN A 423 -0.39 -11.81 3.91
CA ASN A 423 0.01 -12.54 5.11
C ASN A 423 1.14 -13.57 4.88
N TYR A 424 1.36 -14.02 3.65
CA TYR A 424 2.24 -15.14 3.33
C TYR A 424 3.63 -14.73 2.82
N VAL A 425 3.98 -13.45 2.93
CA VAL A 425 5.31 -12.91 2.63
C VAL A 425 5.92 -12.26 3.86
N ASP A 426 7.23 -12.12 3.88
CA ASP A 426 7.91 -11.39 4.94
C ASP A 426 7.52 -9.90 4.97
N ASP A 427 7.69 -9.25 6.12
CA ASP A 427 7.31 -7.84 6.34
C ASP A 427 7.94 -6.89 5.34
N ARG A 428 9.18 -7.16 4.88
CA ARG A 428 9.90 -6.33 3.92
C ARG A 428 9.22 -6.39 2.56
N ILE A 429 8.94 -7.57 2.05
CA ILE A 429 8.25 -7.76 0.76
C ILE A 429 6.82 -7.22 0.83
N ALA A 430 6.09 -7.48 1.91
CA ALA A 430 4.74 -6.94 2.12
C ALA A 430 4.74 -5.40 2.07
N LYS A 431 5.70 -4.75 2.75
CA LYS A 431 5.87 -3.30 2.74
C LYS A 431 6.15 -2.77 1.33
N VAL A 432 7.05 -3.41 0.60
CA VAL A 432 7.42 -3.01 -0.77
C VAL A 432 6.23 -3.17 -1.72
N ILE A 433 5.54 -4.31 -1.72
CA ILE A 433 4.33 -4.55 -2.53
C ILE A 433 3.28 -3.47 -2.26
N THR A 434 3.03 -3.18 -0.98
CA THR A 434 2.04 -2.16 -0.57
C THR A 434 2.40 -0.79 -1.13
N LYS A 435 3.68 -0.40 -1.09
CA LYS A 435 4.16 0.88 -1.63
C LYS A 435 4.10 0.93 -3.16
N ILE A 436 4.52 -0.12 -3.86
CA ILE A 436 4.49 -0.22 -5.32
C ILE A 436 3.06 -0.04 -5.84
N ILE A 437 2.12 -0.85 -5.34
CA ILE A 437 0.72 -0.77 -5.78
C ILE A 437 0.13 0.61 -5.46
N SER A 438 0.36 1.12 -4.25
CA SER A 438 -0.14 2.45 -3.84
C SER A 438 0.39 3.56 -4.75
N ARG A 439 1.66 3.49 -5.18
CA ARG A 439 2.26 4.44 -6.10
C ARG A 439 1.69 4.31 -7.52
N MET A 440 1.52 3.10 -8.03
CA MET A 440 0.89 2.87 -9.33
C MET A 440 -0.52 3.47 -9.38
N LEU A 441 -1.32 3.23 -8.33
CA LEU A 441 -2.66 3.79 -8.19
C LEU A 441 -2.64 5.33 -8.10
N PHE A 442 -1.70 5.90 -7.32
CA PHE A 442 -1.56 7.35 -7.20
C PHE A 442 -1.16 7.98 -8.52
N ASN A 443 -0.22 7.40 -9.26
CA ASN A 443 0.21 7.89 -10.56
C ASN A 443 -0.94 7.89 -11.56
N LYS A 444 -1.76 6.80 -11.61
CA LYS A 444 -2.97 6.75 -12.43
C LYS A 444 -3.93 7.90 -12.08
N GLN A 445 -4.25 8.06 -10.80
CA GLN A 445 -5.19 9.10 -10.35
C GLN A 445 -4.68 10.53 -10.61
N SER A 446 -3.38 10.75 -10.51
CA SER A 446 -2.77 12.08 -10.68
C SER A 446 -2.88 12.63 -12.09
N ILE A 447 -2.92 11.76 -13.11
CA ILE A 447 -3.03 12.15 -14.53
C ILE A 447 -4.46 12.11 -15.06
N LEU A 448 -5.42 11.56 -14.30
CA LEU A 448 -6.81 11.41 -14.70
C LEU A 448 -7.48 12.77 -14.96
N LYS A 449 -8.27 12.84 -16.05
CA LYS A 449 -9.01 14.05 -16.41
C LYS A 449 -10.49 13.72 -16.65
N PRO A 450 -11.43 14.47 -16.03
CA PRO A 450 -11.19 15.52 -15.02
C PRO A 450 -10.65 14.95 -13.71
N ARG A 451 -9.91 15.75 -12.94
CA ARG A 451 -9.38 15.34 -11.63
C ARG A 451 -10.49 14.89 -10.70
N GLY A 452 -10.26 13.79 -9.98
CA GLY A 452 -11.23 13.27 -9.01
C GLY A 452 -12.50 12.69 -9.65
N SER A 453 -12.46 12.36 -10.95
CA SER A 453 -13.58 11.66 -11.63
C SER A 453 -13.78 10.23 -11.14
N GLU A 454 -12.77 9.64 -10.52
CA GLU A 454 -12.81 8.37 -9.81
C GLU A 454 -12.33 8.55 -8.37
N ALA A 455 -12.83 7.70 -7.47
CA ALA A 455 -12.42 7.71 -6.07
C ALA A 455 -11.83 6.35 -5.68
N PHE A 456 -10.55 6.34 -5.26
CA PHE A 456 -9.84 5.17 -4.77
C PHE A 456 -9.55 5.31 -3.28
N HIS A 457 -9.89 4.28 -2.53
CA HIS A 457 -9.62 4.18 -1.10
C HIS A 457 -8.57 3.09 -0.88
N ILE A 458 -7.41 3.45 -0.36
CA ILE A 458 -6.37 2.52 0.08
C ILE A 458 -6.58 2.30 1.57
N VAL A 459 -6.98 1.10 1.95
CA VAL A 459 -7.19 0.70 3.34
C VAL A 459 -6.05 -0.24 3.75
N ILE A 460 -5.30 0.15 4.78
CA ILE A 460 -4.10 -0.57 5.21
C ILE A 460 -4.33 -1.09 6.62
N GLU A 461 -4.39 -2.41 6.75
CA GLU A 461 -4.41 -3.08 8.03
C GLU A 461 -3.00 -3.15 8.62
N GLU A 462 -2.92 -3.08 9.96
CA GLU A 462 -1.65 -2.96 10.70
C GLU A 462 -0.74 -1.89 10.10
N ALA A 463 -1.34 -0.73 9.81
CA ALA A 463 -0.69 0.36 9.08
C ALA A 463 0.66 0.79 9.67
N HIS A 464 0.89 0.59 10.98
CA HIS A 464 2.17 0.86 11.64
C HIS A 464 3.35 0.03 11.08
N ARG A 465 3.09 -1.10 10.36
CA ARG A 465 4.12 -1.89 9.69
C ARG A 465 4.60 -1.23 8.38
N TYR A 466 3.73 -0.47 7.71
CA TYR A 466 3.92 0.02 6.34
C TYR A 466 3.99 1.55 6.24
N VAL A 467 3.23 2.27 7.08
CA VAL A 467 3.03 3.72 7.03
C VAL A 467 3.71 4.39 8.23
N ARG A 468 4.99 4.09 8.43
CA ARG A 468 5.80 4.69 9.49
C ARG A 468 6.81 5.68 8.92
N HIS A 469 7.41 6.48 9.78
CA HIS A 469 8.59 7.24 9.41
C HIS A 469 9.74 6.25 9.11
N ASP A 470 10.27 6.31 7.89
CA ASP A 470 11.32 5.39 7.43
C ASP A 470 12.37 6.10 6.56
N SER A 471 13.42 5.36 6.17
CA SER A 471 14.53 5.86 5.37
C SER A 471 14.18 6.20 3.92
N ASP A 472 12.95 5.95 3.46
CA ASP A 472 12.54 6.28 2.10
C ASP A 472 12.70 7.77 1.80
N ILE A 473 12.42 8.63 2.79
CA ILE A 473 12.55 10.09 2.65
C ILE A 473 14.00 10.47 2.41
N ASP A 474 14.95 9.83 3.10
CA ASP A 474 16.38 10.10 2.95
C ASP A 474 16.90 9.60 1.59
N LEU A 475 16.35 8.51 1.08
CA LEU A 475 16.76 7.88 -0.17
C LEU A 475 16.09 8.50 -1.40
N LEU A 476 14.75 8.62 -1.37
CA LEU A 476 13.91 8.99 -2.52
C LEU A 476 13.42 10.45 -2.46
N GLY A 477 13.60 11.12 -1.33
CA GLY A 477 13.09 12.47 -1.09
C GLY A 477 11.62 12.51 -0.67
N TYR A 478 10.92 11.39 -0.65
CA TYR A 478 9.51 11.31 -0.23
C TYR A 478 9.11 9.92 0.25
N ASN A 479 8.01 9.84 1.02
CA ASN A 479 7.28 8.61 1.31
C ASN A 479 5.94 8.66 0.57
N ILE A 480 5.56 7.57 -0.12
CA ILE A 480 4.34 7.55 -0.95
C ILE A 480 3.07 7.79 -0.13
N PHE A 481 2.96 7.24 1.07
CA PHE A 481 1.77 7.43 1.90
C PHE A 481 1.66 8.86 2.42
N GLU A 482 2.79 9.51 2.78
CA GLU A 482 2.80 10.93 3.12
C GLU A 482 2.42 11.81 1.93
N ARG A 483 2.86 11.46 0.73
CA ARG A 483 2.46 12.15 -0.48
C ARG A 483 0.97 12.00 -0.77
N ILE A 484 0.44 10.78 -0.66
CA ILE A 484 -1.01 10.53 -0.81
C ILE A 484 -1.79 11.30 0.26
N SER A 485 -1.33 11.33 1.51
CA SER A 485 -2.02 12.05 2.59
C SER A 485 -2.10 13.56 2.35
N LYS A 486 -1.04 14.16 1.78
CA LYS A 486 -0.96 15.61 1.49
C LYS A 486 -1.72 16.02 0.21
N GLU A 487 -1.68 15.19 -0.82
CA GLU A 487 -2.11 15.54 -2.17
C GLU A 487 -3.29 14.72 -2.69
N GLY A 488 -3.47 13.49 -2.20
CA GLY A 488 -4.38 12.48 -2.74
C GLY A 488 -5.83 12.95 -2.88
N ARG A 489 -6.32 13.72 -1.91
CA ARG A 489 -7.70 14.27 -1.94
C ARG A 489 -8.00 15.06 -3.22
N LYS A 490 -7.02 15.75 -3.79
CA LYS A 490 -7.17 16.52 -5.03
C LYS A 490 -7.34 15.62 -6.27
N TYR A 491 -6.90 14.38 -6.16
CA TYR A 491 -6.94 13.40 -7.23
C TYR A 491 -7.97 12.29 -7.01
N GLY A 492 -8.78 12.38 -5.94
CA GLY A 492 -9.75 11.34 -5.59
C GLY A 492 -9.12 10.11 -4.94
N MET A 493 -8.00 10.27 -4.21
CA MET A 493 -7.32 9.18 -3.53
C MET A 493 -7.27 9.39 -2.02
N PHE A 494 -7.71 8.39 -1.27
CA PHE A 494 -7.91 8.48 0.18
C PHE A 494 -7.25 7.30 0.90
N LEU A 495 -6.75 7.57 2.13
CA LEU A 495 -6.16 6.56 3.00
C LEU A 495 -7.12 6.21 4.14
N GLY A 496 -7.25 4.91 4.42
CA GLY A 496 -7.83 4.36 5.63
C GLY A 496 -6.75 3.59 6.41
N LEU A 497 -6.37 4.12 7.57
CA LEU A 497 -5.28 3.57 8.39
C LEU A 497 -5.86 2.79 9.56
N ILE A 498 -5.65 1.48 9.60
CA ILE A 498 -6.12 0.61 10.69
C ILE A 498 -4.90 0.14 11.47
N THR A 499 -4.83 0.45 12.78
CA THR A 499 -3.67 0.08 13.58
C THR A 499 -3.98 -0.09 15.07
N GLN A 500 -3.19 -0.92 15.73
CA GLN A 500 -3.15 -1.03 17.18
C GLN A 500 -2.07 -0.14 17.83
N ARG A 501 -1.18 0.47 17.02
CA ARG A 501 -0.05 1.29 17.47
C ARG A 501 0.00 2.63 16.76
N PRO A 502 -0.91 3.54 17.08
CA PRO A 502 -0.97 4.84 16.42
C PRO A 502 0.31 5.67 16.60
N SER A 503 1.02 5.51 17.71
CA SER A 503 2.28 6.23 17.97
C SER A 503 3.46 5.79 17.09
N GLU A 504 3.33 4.69 16.33
CA GLU A 504 4.35 4.23 15.37
C GLU A 504 4.05 4.70 13.93
N LEU A 505 2.87 5.31 13.68
CA LEU A 505 2.52 5.86 12.37
C LEU A 505 3.30 7.13 12.06
N SER A 506 3.42 7.45 10.76
CA SER A 506 3.89 8.77 10.34
C SER A 506 2.95 9.87 10.83
N ASP A 507 3.49 10.84 11.58
CA ASP A 507 2.74 12.00 12.08
C ASP A 507 2.12 12.79 10.93
N THR A 508 2.80 12.86 9.80
CA THR A 508 2.29 13.48 8.57
C THR A 508 1.00 12.81 8.11
N CYS A 509 0.94 11.48 8.08
CA CYS A 509 -0.25 10.76 7.65
C CYS A 509 -1.39 10.90 8.64
N VAL A 510 -1.12 10.80 9.94
CA VAL A 510 -2.14 10.91 10.99
C VAL A 510 -2.73 12.32 11.05
N SER A 511 -1.89 13.37 10.95
CA SER A 511 -2.36 14.77 10.98
C SER A 511 -3.24 15.14 9.78
N GLN A 512 -3.18 14.41 8.68
CA GLN A 512 -4.05 14.59 7.51
C GLN A 512 -5.35 13.77 7.58
N CYS A 513 -5.50 12.89 8.56
CA CYS A 513 -6.76 12.21 8.81
C CYS A 513 -7.78 13.21 9.38
N ALA A 514 -8.95 13.28 8.75
CA ALA A 514 -10.03 14.13 9.22
C ALA A 514 -11.03 13.39 10.11
N ASN A 515 -11.02 12.06 10.09
CA ASN A 515 -11.93 11.22 10.86
C ASN A 515 -11.18 10.11 11.59
N PHE A 516 -11.56 9.87 12.84
CA PHE A 516 -10.98 8.87 13.71
C PHE A 516 -12.09 8.05 14.36
N VAL A 517 -11.93 6.72 14.34
CA VAL A 517 -12.77 5.77 15.09
C VAL A 517 -11.86 5.05 16.07
N ILE A 518 -12.02 5.32 17.36
CA ILE A 518 -11.11 4.85 18.40
C ILE A 518 -11.83 3.82 19.25
N LEU A 519 -11.37 2.57 19.17
CA LEU A 519 -11.79 1.48 20.01
C LEU A 519 -10.96 1.46 21.30
N ARG A 520 -11.15 0.44 22.14
CA ARG A 520 -10.41 0.32 23.40
C ARG A 520 -8.90 0.44 23.15
N THR A 521 -8.28 1.44 23.80
CA THR A 521 -6.85 1.71 23.75
C THR A 521 -6.32 1.86 25.18
N ILE A 522 -5.34 1.05 25.55
CA ILE A 522 -4.84 0.96 26.92
C ILE A 522 -3.41 1.51 27.06
N HIS A 523 -2.60 1.35 26.02
CA HIS A 523 -1.16 1.68 26.06
C HIS A 523 -0.94 3.17 26.30
N PRO A 524 -0.15 3.57 27.33
CA PRO A 524 -0.02 4.97 27.73
C PRO A 524 0.56 5.88 26.64
N ILE A 525 1.54 5.39 25.85
CA ILE A 525 2.17 6.17 24.78
C ILE A 525 1.16 6.46 23.68
N ASP A 526 0.37 5.45 23.28
CA ASP A 526 -0.66 5.61 22.25
C ASP A 526 -1.77 6.57 22.71
N LEU A 527 -2.19 6.51 23.96
CA LEU A 527 -3.15 7.43 24.54
C LEU A 527 -2.63 8.87 24.58
N LYS A 528 -1.37 9.05 24.94
CA LYS A 528 -0.73 10.37 24.91
C LYS A 528 -0.69 10.90 23.49
N TYR A 529 -0.29 10.06 22.54
CA TYR A 529 -0.25 10.40 21.12
C TYR A 529 -1.63 10.79 20.58
N ILE A 530 -2.66 10.01 20.89
CA ILE A 530 -4.05 10.31 20.52
C ILE A 530 -4.48 11.68 21.06
N LYS A 531 -4.15 11.96 22.33
CA LYS A 531 -4.49 13.25 22.96
C LYS A 531 -3.83 14.46 22.28
N GLU A 532 -2.58 14.29 21.83
CA GLU A 532 -1.80 15.35 21.20
C GLU A 532 -2.16 15.56 19.73
N MET A 533 -2.49 14.48 19.01
CA MET A 533 -2.72 14.49 17.57
C MET A 533 -4.18 14.70 17.17
N ILE A 534 -5.14 14.30 17.99
CA ILE A 534 -6.56 14.35 17.65
C ILE A 534 -7.24 15.53 18.37
N PRO A 535 -7.85 16.47 17.64
CA PRO A 535 -8.58 17.59 18.24
C PRO A 535 -9.74 17.13 19.13
N ASN A 536 -10.01 17.89 20.18
CA ASN A 536 -11.18 17.72 21.08
C ASN A 536 -11.18 16.44 21.93
N VAL A 537 -10.03 15.81 22.15
CA VAL A 537 -9.91 14.68 23.08
C VAL A 537 -9.63 15.20 24.50
N SER A 538 -10.65 15.16 25.35
CA SER A 538 -10.51 15.52 26.78
C SER A 538 -9.88 14.39 27.59
N THR A 539 -9.48 14.69 28.83
CA THR A 539 -8.96 13.67 29.76
C THR A 539 -10.01 12.64 30.13
N GLU A 540 -11.26 13.05 30.22
CA GLU A 540 -12.43 12.20 30.51
C GLU A 540 -12.66 11.21 29.36
N ILE A 541 -12.61 11.68 28.11
CA ILE A 541 -12.72 10.84 26.91
C ILE A 541 -11.57 9.80 26.86
N MET A 542 -10.36 10.20 27.24
CA MET A 542 -9.24 9.24 27.33
C MET A 542 -9.48 8.13 28.37
N LEU A 543 -10.08 8.46 29.51
CA LEU A 543 -10.46 7.47 30.51
C LEU A 543 -11.56 6.54 29.99
N GLN A 544 -12.53 7.08 29.24
CA GLN A 544 -13.56 6.26 28.58
C GLN A 544 -12.93 5.29 27.57
N MET A 545 -11.97 5.73 26.74
CA MET A 545 -11.27 4.89 25.76
C MET A 545 -10.60 3.66 26.41
N LYS A 546 -10.03 3.80 27.61
CA LYS A 546 -9.42 2.66 28.34
C LYS A 546 -10.43 1.59 28.73
N ASN A 547 -11.67 2.01 29.01
CA ASN A 547 -12.73 1.18 29.59
C ASN A 547 -13.78 0.71 28.56
N LEU A 548 -13.59 1.02 27.26
CA LEU A 548 -14.50 0.57 26.21
C LEU A 548 -14.59 -0.96 26.18
N LYS A 549 -15.81 -1.46 26.08
CA LYS A 549 -16.06 -2.89 25.81
C LYS A 549 -15.70 -3.21 24.35
N PRO A 550 -15.32 -4.44 24.00
CA PRO A 550 -15.18 -4.85 22.61
C PRO A 550 -16.42 -4.48 21.79
N GLY A 551 -16.24 -4.00 20.58
CA GLY A 551 -17.34 -3.55 19.73
C GLY A 551 -17.83 -2.12 19.99
N ASN A 552 -17.33 -1.46 21.04
CA ASN A 552 -17.63 -0.06 21.33
C ASN A 552 -16.47 0.84 20.87
N CYS A 553 -16.80 2.02 20.39
CA CYS A 553 -15.84 3.01 19.97
C CYS A 553 -16.30 4.44 20.29
N ILE A 554 -15.36 5.38 20.20
CA ILE A 554 -15.63 6.81 20.19
C ILE A 554 -15.12 7.36 18.86
N ALA A 555 -15.98 8.03 18.11
CA ALA A 555 -15.67 8.59 16.81
C ALA A 555 -15.53 10.12 16.87
N PHE A 556 -14.58 10.65 16.11
CA PHE A 556 -14.24 12.06 16.04
C PHE A 556 -14.00 12.48 14.58
N GLY A 557 -14.16 13.75 14.30
CA GLY A 557 -13.72 14.33 13.03
C GLY A 557 -14.83 15.04 12.27
N SER A 558 -14.57 15.31 10.99
CA SER A 558 -15.48 16.09 10.15
C SER A 558 -16.85 15.43 9.93
N ALA A 559 -16.90 14.11 9.97
CA ALA A 559 -18.15 13.34 9.85
C ALA A 559 -18.94 13.26 11.16
N PHE A 560 -18.33 13.61 12.30
CA PHE A 560 -18.92 13.55 13.63
C PHE A 560 -18.87 14.93 14.27
N LYS A 561 -20.00 15.56 14.39
CA LYS A 561 -20.11 16.94 14.88
C LYS A 561 -19.70 17.11 16.34
N VAL A 562 -19.84 16.03 17.12
CA VAL A 562 -19.40 15.91 18.52
C VAL A 562 -18.70 14.57 18.70
N PRO A 563 -17.83 14.40 19.72
CA PRO A 563 -17.31 13.08 20.08
C PRO A 563 -18.47 12.09 20.27
N THR A 564 -18.51 11.04 19.46
CA THR A 564 -19.67 10.16 19.37
C THR A 564 -19.34 8.76 19.87
N GLY A 565 -19.86 8.42 21.05
CA GLY A 565 -19.78 7.06 21.60
C GLY A 565 -20.85 6.14 20.98
N MET A 566 -20.41 5.03 20.38
CA MET A 566 -21.31 4.07 19.75
C MET A 566 -20.78 2.64 19.84
N TYR A 567 -21.66 1.68 19.63
CA TYR A 567 -21.29 0.30 19.36
C TYR A 567 -21.73 -0.07 17.94
N PHE A 568 -20.95 -0.88 17.27
CA PHE A 568 -21.26 -1.38 15.93
C PHE A 568 -21.83 -2.80 16.00
N ASP A 569 -22.74 -3.12 15.08
CA ASP A 569 -23.28 -4.46 14.96
C ASP A 569 -22.19 -5.41 14.48
N LEU A 570 -22.21 -6.64 14.97
CA LEU A 570 -21.27 -7.66 14.48
C LEU A 570 -21.48 -7.87 12.97
N PRO A 571 -20.40 -7.87 12.19
CA PRO A 571 -20.48 -8.16 10.76
C PRO A 571 -20.92 -9.62 10.54
N ASN A 572 -21.62 -9.87 9.46
CA ASN A 572 -22.03 -11.22 9.06
C ASN A 572 -21.83 -11.39 7.54
N PRO A 573 -20.92 -12.26 7.08
CA PRO A 573 -19.94 -13.05 7.86
C PRO A 573 -18.93 -12.19 8.62
N GLN A 574 -18.35 -12.74 9.68
CA GLN A 574 -17.30 -12.08 10.44
C GLN A 574 -15.93 -12.21 9.74
N PRO A 575 -15.00 -11.26 9.95
CA PRO A 575 -13.59 -11.45 9.60
C PRO A 575 -13.02 -12.68 10.33
N LEU A 576 -12.01 -13.31 9.76
CA LEU A 576 -11.30 -14.44 10.37
C LEU A 576 -10.30 -13.94 11.43
N SER A 577 -10.82 -13.31 12.48
CA SER A 577 -10.02 -12.71 13.56
C SER A 577 -10.15 -13.45 14.90
N ASP A 578 -10.69 -14.67 14.88
CA ASP A 578 -10.94 -15.44 16.09
C ASP A 578 -9.64 -15.95 16.72
N ASN A 579 -9.53 -15.77 18.02
CA ASN A 579 -8.47 -16.39 18.80
C ASN A 579 -8.72 -17.90 18.91
N VAL A 580 -7.63 -18.65 19.01
CA VAL A 580 -7.70 -20.10 19.31
C VAL A 580 -8.48 -20.29 20.64
N ASN A 581 -9.55 -21.06 20.58
CA ASN A 581 -10.21 -21.51 21.80
C ASN A 581 -9.37 -22.63 22.43
N LEU A 582 -8.64 -22.30 23.49
CA LEU A 582 -7.76 -23.26 24.15
C LEU A 582 -8.52 -24.46 24.71
N ASN A 583 -9.78 -24.30 25.11
CA ASN A 583 -10.58 -25.42 25.57
C ASN A 583 -10.83 -26.44 24.46
N ASP A 584 -11.06 -25.98 23.23
CA ASP A 584 -11.28 -26.86 22.09
C ASP A 584 -10.00 -27.56 21.63
N VAL A 585 -8.84 -26.98 21.93
CA VAL A 585 -7.54 -27.51 21.54
C VAL A 585 -6.90 -28.39 22.63
N TRP A 586 -6.92 -27.91 23.87
CA TRP A 586 -6.25 -28.59 24.99
C TRP A 586 -7.00 -29.80 25.50
N TYR A 587 -8.32 -29.81 25.39
CA TYR A 587 -9.16 -30.92 25.87
C TYR A 587 -9.69 -31.81 24.72
N LYS A 588 -9.07 -31.73 23.54
CA LYS A 588 -9.31 -32.75 22.50
C LYS A 588 -8.81 -34.09 23.01
N ASP A 589 -9.65 -35.12 22.86
CA ASP A 589 -9.29 -36.52 23.20
C ASP A 589 -7.98 -36.87 22.48
N ASN A 590 -6.92 -37.07 23.28
CA ASN A 590 -5.64 -37.60 22.83
C ASN A 590 -5.76 -39.15 22.62
N THR A 591 -6.61 -39.59 21.71
CA THR A 591 -6.45 -40.94 21.20
C THR A 591 -5.10 -41.03 20.50
N PRO A 592 -4.22 -41.99 20.85
CA PRO A 592 -2.92 -42.10 20.20
C PRO A 592 -3.16 -42.27 18.70
N LYS A 593 -2.88 -41.23 17.95
CA LYS A 593 -2.83 -41.32 16.49
C LYS A 593 -1.70 -42.26 16.15
N ASN A 594 -1.97 -43.21 15.28
CA ASN A 594 -0.96 -44.17 14.81
C ASN A 594 0.13 -43.34 14.10
N LEU A 595 1.23 -43.02 14.77
CA LEU A 595 2.32 -42.19 14.28
C LEU A 595 2.77 -42.57 12.85
N ALA A 596 2.67 -43.85 12.51
CA ALA A 596 2.97 -44.35 11.16
C ALA A 596 1.94 -43.86 10.10
N GLN A 597 0.65 -43.72 10.47
CA GLN A 597 -0.36 -43.19 9.57
C GLN A 597 -0.27 -41.68 9.44
N ASP A 598 0.05 -40.99 10.54
CA ASP A 598 0.22 -39.52 10.51
C ASP A 598 1.48 -39.12 9.74
N VAL A 599 2.60 -39.84 9.91
CA VAL A 599 3.81 -39.62 9.12
C VAL A 599 3.54 -39.84 7.63
N ASN A 600 2.80 -40.90 7.27
CA ASN A 600 2.42 -41.12 5.89
C ASN A 600 1.45 -40.04 5.35
N THR A 601 0.54 -39.56 6.18
CA THR A 601 -0.38 -38.46 5.80
C THR A 601 0.37 -37.16 5.65
N VAL A 602 1.30 -36.85 6.57
CA VAL A 602 2.17 -35.65 6.47
C VAL A 602 3.13 -35.79 5.30
N MET A 603 3.71 -36.97 5.04
CA MET A 603 4.53 -37.20 3.85
C MET A 603 3.72 -37.08 2.55
N GLN A 604 2.48 -37.57 2.52
CA GLN A 604 1.59 -37.39 1.37
C GLN A 604 1.16 -35.94 1.19
N GLN A 605 0.86 -35.24 2.28
CA GLN A 605 0.57 -33.79 2.23
C GLN A 605 1.79 -32.98 1.80
N ASN A 606 2.97 -33.28 2.33
CA ASN A 606 4.22 -32.66 1.90
C ASN A 606 4.58 -33.02 0.45
N ALA A 607 4.35 -34.26 0.01
CA ALA A 607 4.53 -34.64 -1.37
C ALA A 607 3.51 -33.97 -2.29
N TYR A 608 2.26 -33.80 -1.83
CA TYR A 608 1.25 -33.04 -2.56
C TYR A 608 1.60 -31.55 -2.62
N GLN A 609 2.05 -30.96 -1.51
CA GLN A 609 2.54 -29.58 -1.47
C GLN A 609 3.79 -29.41 -2.34
N GLN A 610 4.76 -30.34 -2.26
CA GLN A 610 5.92 -30.34 -3.15
C GLN A 610 5.52 -30.54 -4.61
N GLY A 611 4.56 -31.41 -4.89
CA GLY A 611 4.03 -31.62 -6.24
C GLY A 611 3.32 -30.38 -6.78
N THR A 612 2.54 -29.68 -5.95
CA THR A 612 1.90 -28.41 -6.30
C THR A 612 2.95 -27.31 -6.48
N TYR A 613 3.95 -27.26 -5.61
CA TYR A 613 5.08 -26.34 -5.70
C TYR A 613 5.90 -26.58 -6.98
N ILE A 614 6.23 -27.84 -7.30
CA ILE A 614 6.94 -28.20 -8.54
C ILE A 614 6.09 -27.80 -9.76
N LYS A 615 4.77 -28.02 -9.73
CA LYS A 615 3.88 -27.65 -10.83
C LYS A 615 3.83 -26.13 -11.01
N GLN A 616 3.70 -25.38 -9.93
CA GLN A 616 3.72 -23.91 -9.99
C GLN A 616 5.09 -23.37 -10.42
N THR A 617 6.18 -24.02 -9.98
CA THR A 617 7.54 -23.67 -10.44
C THR A 617 7.69 -23.95 -11.94
N GLN A 618 7.10 -25.06 -12.44
CA GLN A 618 7.07 -25.35 -13.87
C GLN A 618 6.26 -24.32 -14.65
N ASP A 619 5.09 -23.92 -14.12
CA ASP A 619 4.25 -22.87 -14.73
C ASP A 619 4.99 -21.52 -14.80
N VAL A 620 5.65 -21.11 -13.71
CA VAL A 620 6.48 -19.88 -13.70
C VAL A 620 7.65 -19.99 -14.67
N ASN A 621 8.34 -21.14 -14.71
CA ASN A 621 9.42 -21.34 -15.65
C ASN A 621 8.93 -21.36 -17.11
N GLN A 622 7.73 -21.90 -17.38
CA GLN A 622 7.10 -21.81 -18.70
C GLN A 622 6.75 -20.37 -19.08
N ILE A 623 6.20 -19.59 -18.13
CA ILE A 623 5.92 -18.18 -18.32
C ILE A 623 7.20 -17.42 -18.62
N MET A 624 8.28 -17.67 -17.86
CA MET A 624 9.60 -17.06 -18.10
C MET A 624 10.18 -17.44 -19.47
N GLN A 625 10.05 -18.73 -19.87
CA GLN A 625 10.48 -19.17 -21.20
C GLN A 625 9.62 -18.56 -22.32
N GLN A 626 8.33 -18.40 -22.12
CA GLN A 626 7.44 -17.71 -23.07
C GLN A 626 7.79 -16.23 -23.18
N GLN A 627 8.12 -15.57 -22.07
CA GLN A 627 8.61 -14.20 -22.05
C GLN A 627 9.92 -14.08 -22.84
N ALA A 628 10.83 -15.02 -22.64
CA ALA A 628 12.12 -15.06 -23.37
C ALA A 628 11.96 -15.40 -24.85
N GLN A 629 10.93 -16.14 -25.25
CA GLN A 629 10.65 -16.56 -26.64
C GLN A 629 9.72 -15.61 -27.39
N SER A 630 8.92 -14.79 -26.69
CA SER A 630 7.96 -13.87 -27.29
C SER A 630 8.57 -12.54 -27.76
N VAL A 631 9.84 -12.56 -28.09
CA VAL A 631 10.43 -11.49 -28.89
C VAL A 631 9.62 -11.41 -30.19
N PRO A 632 8.95 -10.30 -30.52
CA PRO A 632 8.24 -10.20 -31.76
C PRO A 632 9.25 -10.35 -32.89
N GLN A 633 9.25 -11.48 -33.58
CA GLN A 633 9.79 -11.50 -34.93
C GLN A 633 8.94 -10.53 -35.72
N GLY A 634 9.55 -9.40 -36.10
CA GLY A 634 8.89 -8.38 -36.88
C GLY A 634 8.22 -9.03 -38.09
N THR A 635 6.93 -9.08 -38.07
CA THR A 635 6.13 -9.49 -39.23
C THR A 635 6.28 -8.37 -40.24
N TYR A 636 7.19 -8.52 -41.20
CA TYR A 636 7.22 -7.70 -42.39
C TYR A 636 5.89 -7.88 -43.12
N ILE A 637 4.98 -6.96 -42.94
CA ILE A 637 3.87 -6.79 -43.85
C ILE A 637 4.47 -6.10 -45.08
N GLN A 638 4.81 -6.89 -46.08
CA GLN A 638 5.00 -6.39 -47.44
C GLN A 638 3.65 -5.81 -47.90
N GLN A 639 3.52 -4.50 -47.93
CA GLN A 639 2.49 -3.84 -48.71
C GLN A 639 2.87 -3.99 -50.19
N PRO A 640 1.97 -4.47 -51.05
CA PRO A 640 2.20 -4.46 -52.49
C PRO A 640 2.16 -3.01 -53.00
N ILE A 641 3.21 -2.64 -53.70
CA ILE A 641 3.28 -1.41 -54.48
C ILE A 641 2.23 -1.49 -55.60
N GLN A 642 1.30 -0.60 -55.60
CA GLN A 642 0.63 -0.06 -56.78
C GLN A 642 0.63 1.45 -56.72
#